data_b5eb5ad1026b03ca929cf51555ed0ba1
#
_entry.id   b5eb5ad1026b03ca929cf51555ed0ba1
#
_cell.length_a   1.000
_cell.length_b   1.000
_cell.length_c   1.000
_cell.angle_alpha   90.00
_cell.angle_beta   90.00
_cell.angle_gamma   90.00
#
_symmetry.space_group_name_H-M   'P 1'
#
loop_
_entity.id
_entity.type
_entity.pdbx_description
1 polymer ?
#
loop_
_entity_poly.entity_id
_entity_poly.type
_entity_poly.pdbx_seq_one_letter_code
_entity_poly.pdbx_strand_id
1 'polypeptide(L)'
;MVKCLLSSYVGKRKFENRDSFRNKRIELAGELLEREIRVHLAHARRKMTRAMQKHLSGDGDLKPIEHYLDASVITNGLSRAFSTGAWSHPFRKMERVSGVVANLGRANPLQTLIDLRRTRQQVLYTGKVGDARYPHPSHWGRVCFLSTPDGENCGLVKNMSLLGLVSTQSLESVVEKLLYCGMEELMDDTSTPLCGKHKVLLNGDWVGLCADSESFVAELKSRRHQSELPRQMEIKRDKDDNEVRIFTDAGRLLRPLLVVENLHKLKQDKPTQYPFEHLLDQGILELIGIEEEEDCTTAWGIKQLLKEPKNYTHCELDLSFLLGVSCAIVPFANHDHGKRVLYQSQKHCQQAIGFSSTNPNIRCDTLSQQLFYPQKPLFKTLASECLKKEVLFNGQNAIVAVNVHLGYNQEDSIVMNKASLERGMFRSEQTRSYKAEVDTKDSEKRKKMDELVQFGKTYSKIGKVDSLEDDGFPFIGANMSTGDIFIGRCTESGADHSIKLKHTERGIVQKVVLSSNDEGKNFAAVSLRQVRSPCLGDKFSSMHGQKGVLGYLEEQQNFPFTIQGIVPDIVINPHAFPSRQTPGQLLEAALSKGIASPIQKKEGSSAAYTKLTRHATPFSTPGVTEITEQLHRAGFSRWGNERVYNGRSGEMMRSLIFMGPTFYQRLVHMSEDKVKFRNTGPVHPLTRQPVADRKRFGGIRFGEMERDCLIAHGASANLHERLFTLSDSSQMHICRKCKTYANVIERTPSSGRKIRGPYCRVCVSSDHVVRVYVPYGAKLLCQELFSMGITLNFDTKLC
;
A
#
# COMPACT_ATOMS: atom_id res chain seq x y z
N MET A 1 38.78 14.61 1.59
CA MET A 1 37.76 15.24 0.72
C MET A 1 38.37 16.04 -0.41
N VAL A 2 39.18 17.09 -0.19
CA VAL A 2 39.82 17.92 -1.25
C VAL A 2 40.70 17.08 -2.18
N LYS A 3 41.58 16.20 -1.63
CA LYS A 3 42.44 15.30 -2.41
C LYS A 3 41.59 14.38 -3.34
N CYS A 4 40.49 13.81 -2.83
CA CYS A 4 39.59 12.96 -3.63
C CYS A 4 38.94 13.75 -4.77
N LEU A 5 38.49 14.98 -4.49
CA LEU A 5 37.88 15.86 -5.49
C LEU A 5 38.88 16.20 -6.60
N LEU A 6 40.10 16.60 -6.22
CA LEU A 6 41.18 16.92 -7.16
C LEU A 6 41.61 15.69 -7.98
N SER A 7 41.70 14.51 -7.34
CA SER A 7 42.05 13.27 -8.01
C SER A 7 40.97 12.87 -9.04
N SER A 8 39.70 13.08 -8.71
CA SER A 8 38.58 12.84 -9.65
C SER A 8 38.57 13.85 -10.79
N TYR A 9 38.86 15.13 -10.50
CA TYR A 9 38.99 16.18 -11.52
C TYR A 9 40.12 15.90 -12.54
N VAL A 10 41.22 15.40 -12.05
CA VAL A 10 42.40 15.03 -12.88
C VAL A 10 42.19 13.68 -13.60
N GLY A 11 41.07 12.96 -13.35
CA GLY A 11 40.79 11.67 -13.96
C GLY A 11 41.55 10.48 -13.35
N LYS A 12 42.27 10.67 -12.27
CA LYS A 12 42.98 9.61 -11.54
C LYS A 12 42.06 8.73 -10.69
N ARG A 13 40.85 9.24 -10.37
CA ARG A 13 39.82 8.53 -9.61
C ARG A 13 38.47 8.61 -10.35
N LYS A 14 37.72 7.51 -10.41
CA LYS A 14 36.36 7.53 -10.98
C LYS A 14 35.42 8.29 -10.05
N PHE A 15 34.43 8.97 -10.62
CA PHE A 15 33.37 9.58 -9.85
C PHE A 15 32.57 8.50 -9.11
N GLU A 16 32.26 8.75 -7.85
CA GLU A 16 31.40 7.88 -7.08
C GLU A 16 29.95 8.01 -7.57
N ASN A 17 29.26 6.85 -7.69
CA ASN A 17 27.87 6.85 -8.06
C ASN A 17 27.02 7.19 -6.84
N ARG A 18 26.29 8.32 -6.90
CA ARG A 18 25.37 8.75 -5.84
C ARG A 18 24.17 7.82 -5.66
N ASP A 19 23.85 6.96 -6.63
CA ASP A 19 22.74 6.01 -6.58
C ASP A 19 23.12 4.67 -5.95
N SER A 20 24.42 4.43 -5.72
CA SER A 20 24.88 3.30 -4.92
C SER A 20 24.47 3.46 -3.45
N PHE A 21 23.95 2.41 -2.85
CA PHE A 21 23.64 2.37 -1.42
C PHE A 21 24.89 2.42 -0.50
N ARG A 22 26.07 2.29 -1.06
CA ARG A 22 27.32 2.62 -0.39
C ARG A 22 27.31 4.06 0.15
N ASN A 23 26.78 4.99 -0.65
CA ASN A 23 26.75 6.43 -0.37
C ASN A 23 25.40 6.89 0.22
N LYS A 24 24.51 5.94 0.57
CA LYS A 24 23.20 6.24 1.14
C LYS A 24 23.04 5.60 2.51
N ARG A 25 22.22 6.24 3.33
CA ARG A 25 21.79 5.71 4.63
C ARG A 25 20.28 5.75 4.70
N ILE A 26 19.69 4.73 5.30
CA ILE A 26 18.25 4.68 5.59
C ILE A 26 18.04 5.28 6.97
N GLU A 27 17.28 6.34 7.05
CA GLU A 27 16.88 6.94 8.31
C GLU A 27 15.76 6.12 8.93
N LEU A 28 15.98 5.61 10.12
CA LEU A 28 15.00 4.89 10.93
C LEU A 28 14.15 5.88 11.75
N ALA A 29 13.08 5.36 12.35
CA ALA A 29 12.14 6.17 13.12
C ALA A 29 12.79 6.96 14.25
N GLY A 30 13.79 6.38 14.95
CA GLY A 30 14.52 7.03 16.04
C GLY A 30 15.25 8.30 15.60
N GLU A 31 15.98 8.23 14.50
CA GLU A 31 16.76 9.36 13.94
C GLU A 31 15.84 10.48 13.41
N LEU A 32 14.75 10.09 12.75
CA LEU A 32 13.74 11.02 12.27
C LEU A 32 13.08 11.76 13.44
N LEU A 33 12.70 11.04 14.48
CA LEU A 33 12.07 11.60 15.68
C LEU A 33 13.03 12.52 16.45
N GLU A 34 14.28 12.11 16.63
CA GLU A 34 15.31 12.92 17.27
C GLU A 34 15.45 14.29 16.57
N ARG A 35 15.51 14.28 15.24
CA ARG A 35 15.62 15.50 14.43
C ARG A 35 14.44 16.45 14.68
N GLU A 36 13.23 15.94 14.67
CA GLU A 36 12.03 16.74 14.85
C GLU A 36 11.93 17.28 16.27
N ILE A 37 12.26 16.48 17.29
CA ILE A 37 12.32 16.89 18.68
C ILE A 37 13.36 18.01 18.86
N ARG A 38 14.57 17.87 18.32
CA ARG A 38 15.61 18.91 18.37
C ARG A 38 15.15 20.25 17.80
N VAL A 39 14.42 20.23 16.70
CA VAL A 39 13.88 21.46 16.07
C VAL A 39 12.86 22.14 17.00
N HIS A 40 11.97 21.37 17.60
CA HIS A 40 10.93 21.91 18.49
C HIS A 40 11.49 22.35 19.84
N LEU A 41 12.47 21.64 20.40
CA LEU A 41 13.21 22.07 21.59
C LEU A 41 13.94 23.40 21.35
N ALA A 42 14.64 23.52 20.21
CA ALA A 42 15.29 24.77 19.84
C ALA A 42 14.30 25.92 19.64
N HIS A 43 13.09 25.63 19.18
CA HIS A 43 12.01 26.61 19.06
C HIS A 43 11.47 27.02 20.44
N ALA A 44 11.19 26.07 21.31
CA ALA A 44 10.75 26.31 22.70
C ALA A 44 11.78 27.14 23.46
N ARG A 45 13.08 26.78 23.37
CA ARG A 45 14.18 27.56 23.98
C ARG A 45 14.21 29.01 23.49
N ARG A 46 14.12 29.25 22.17
CA ARG A 46 14.09 30.60 21.62
C ARG A 46 12.86 31.41 22.09
N LYS A 47 11.68 30.77 22.21
CA LYS A 47 10.47 31.40 22.72
C LYS A 47 10.65 31.79 24.18
N MET A 48 11.18 30.87 24.99
CA MET A 48 11.50 31.12 26.40
C MET A 48 12.47 32.28 26.56
N THR A 49 13.60 32.26 25.85
CA THR A 49 14.62 33.33 25.89
C THR A 49 14.01 34.71 25.55
N ARG A 50 13.18 34.78 24.49
CA ARG A 50 12.52 36.02 24.10
C ARG A 50 11.51 36.52 25.18
N ALA A 51 10.79 35.59 25.80
CA ALA A 51 9.86 35.94 26.88
C ALA A 51 10.59 36.46 28.12
N MET A 52 11.71 35.84 28.50
CA MET A 52 12.57 36.31 29.58
C MET A 52 13.18 37.70 29.28
N GLN A 53 13.71 37.88 28.07
CA GLN A 53 14.26 39.18 27.63
C GLN A 53 13.20 40.29 27.67
N LYS A 54 11.99 39.98 27.20
CA LYS A 54 10.87 40.94 27.23
C LYS A 54 10.50 41.30 28.66
N HIS A 55 10.59 40.38 29.62
CA HIS A 55 10.32 40.63 31.03
C HIS A 55 11.41 41.49 31.66
N LEU A 56 12.67 41.19 31.35
CA LEU A 56 13.81 41.99 31.84
C LEU A 56 13.81 43.43 31.32
N SER A 57 13.41 43.66 30.08
CA SER A 57 13.35 45.00 29.47
C SER A 57 12.15 45.79 29.91
N GLY A 58 11.21 45.20 30.66
CA GLY A 58 10.00 45.85 31.17
C GLY A 58 10.02 46.16 32.66
N ASP A 59 11.19 46.30 33.32
CA ASP A 59 11.40 46.54 34.75
C ASP A 59 10.67 45.54 35.67
N GLY A 60 10.39 44.35 35.23
CA GLY A 60 9.78 43.28 36.03
C GLY A 60 10.81 42.30 36.57
N ASP A 61 10.56 41.83 37.80
CA ASP A 61 11.35 40.73 38.38
C ASP A 61 11.20 39.44 37.59
N LEU A 62 12.32 38.70 37.44
CA LEU A 62 12.29 37.40 36.77
C LEU A 62 11.45 36.40 37.55
N LYS A 63 10.42 35.87 36.89
CA LYS A 63 9.62 34.76 37.42
C LYS A 63 10.38 33.45 37.38
N PRO A 64 9.96 32.41 38.13
CA PRO A 64 10.53 31.08 38.02
C PRO A 64 10.54 30.57 36.57
N ILE A 65 11.55 29.82 36.21
CA ILE A 65 11.79 29.32 34.82
C ILE A 65 10.58 28.57 34.27
N GLU A 66 9.85 27.86 35.11
CA GLU A 66 8.65 27.10 34.77
C GLU A 66 7.56 27.97 34.11
N HIS A 67 7.46 29.24 34.52
CA HIS A 67 6.48 30.21 33.97
C HIS A 67 6.75 30.52 32.48
N TYR A 68 8.01 30.42 32.04
CA TYR A 68 8.43 30.69 30.65
C TYR A 68 8.46 29.46 29.79
N LEU A 69 8.34 28.28 30.40
CA LEU A 69 8.44 26.99 29.71
C LEU A 69 7.07 26.62 29.15
N ASP A 70 6.99 26.63 27.81
CA ASP A 70 5.75 26.29 27.10
C ASP A 70 5.94 24.93 26.40
N ALA A 71 5.50 23.87 27.07
CA ALA A 71 5.55 22.50 26.55
C ALA A 71 4.64 22.31 25.32
N SER A 72 3.63 23.15 25.14
CA SER A 72 2.68 23.06 24.03
C SER A 72 3.36 23.24 22.65
N VAL A 73 4.48 23.96 22.60
CA VAL A 73 5.28 24.15 21.38
C VAL A 73 5.80 22.82 20.85
N ILE A 74 6.25 21.94 21.75
CA ILE A 74 6.78 20.62 21.39
C ILE A 74 5.61 19.70 21.03
N THR A 75 4.59 19.62 21.87
CA THR A 75 3.42 18.74 21.65
C THR A 75 2.69 19.06 20.35
N ASN A 76 2.36 20.35 20.13
CA ASN A 76 1.69 20.80 18.92
C ASN A 76 2.58 20.64 17.68
N GLY A 77 3.89 20.85 17.83
CA GLY A 77 4.85 20.66 16.76
C GLY A 77 4.93 19.21 16.30
N LEU A 78 5.07 18.28 17.22
CA LEU A 78 5.08 16.84 16.93
C LEU A 78 3.73 16.37 16.38
N SER A 79 2.62 16.75 17.00
CA SER A 79 1.28 16.40 16.52
C SER A 79 1.06 16.86 15.08
N ARG A 80 1.50 18.09 14.76
CA ARG A 80 1.45 18.60 13.38
C ARG A 80 2.33 17.79 12.42
N ALA A 81 3.55 17.43 12.81
CA ALA A 81 4.45 16.64 11.99
C ALA A 81 3.86 15.26 11.67
N PHE A 82 3.32 14.57 12.65
CA PHE A 82 2.67 13.28 12.45
C PHE A 82 1.38 13.37 11.63
N SER A 83 0.54 14.39 11.85
CA SER A 83 -0.75 14.53 11.14
C SER A 83 -0.59 14.93 9.69
N THR A 84 0.40 15.77 9.36
CA THR A 84 0.64 16.26 8.00
C THR A 84 1.63 15.42 7.22
N GLY A 85 2.42 14.58 7.89
CA GLY A 85 3.54 13.85 7.29
C GLY A 85 4.70 14.72 6.85
N ALA A 86 4.71 16.00 7.20
CA ALA A 86 5.76 16.95 6.86
C ALA A 86 6.79 17.04 7.97
N TRP A 87 8.03 16.70 7.65
CA TRP A 87 9.16 16.57 8.56
C TRP A 87 10.26 17.58 8.29
N SER A 88 11.06 17.93 9.29
CA SER A 88 12.18 18.85 9.12
C SER A 88 13.24 18.29 8.16
N HIS A 89 13.74 19.15 7.26
CA HIS A 89 14.81 18.77 6.33
C HIS A 89 16.15 18.62 7.10
N PRO A 90 16.96 17.57 6.80
CA PRO A 90 18.21 17.31 7.53
C PRO A 90 19.24 18.45 7.44
N PHE A 91 19.29 19.16 6.31
CA PHE A 91 20.33 20.18 6.05
C PHE A 91 19.79 21.61 5.92
N ARG A 92 18.47 21.78 5.69
CA ARG A 92 17.85 23.09 5.46
C ARG A 92 16.85 23.42 6.55
N LYS A 93 17.21 24.33 7.47
CA LYS A 93 16.43 24.60 8.69
C LYS A 93 14.99 25.10 8.46
N MET A 94 14.70 25.72 7.33
CA MET A 94 13.38 26.31 7.03
C MET A 94 12.53 25.44 6.10
N GLU A 95 13.07 24.38 5.55
CA GLU A 95 12.41 23.51 4.59
C GLU A 95 11.84 22.29 5.30
N ARG A 96 10.64 21.89 4.91
CA ARG A 96 10.00 20.64 5.39
C ARG A 96 9.83 19.67 4.24
N VAL A 97 10.02 18.42 4.54
CA VAL A 97 9.90 17.32 3.60
C VAL A 97 8.57 16.62 3.82
N SER A 98 7.73 16.54 2.80
CA SER A 98 6.42 15.88 2.87
C SER A 98 6.50 14.38 2.64
N GLY A 99 5.54 13.63 3.19
CA GLY A 99 5.38 12.19 2.94
C GLY A 99 6.35 11.31 3.72
N VAL A 100 6.97 11.81 4.79
CA VAL A 100 7.80 11.01 5.71
C VAL A 100 6.93 10.09 6.55
N VAL A 101 5.80 10.58 7.05
CA VAL A 101 4.81 9.76 7.74
C VAL A 101 3.71 9.38 6.75
N ALA A 102 3.38 8.11 6.70
CA ALA A 102 2.31 7.56 5.87
C ALA A 102 1.37 6.70 6.71
N ASN A 103 0.13 6.57 6.25
CA ASN A 103 -0.83 5.68 6.89
C ASN A 103 -0.44 4.23 6.66
N LEU A 104 -0.51 3.42 7.72
CA LEU A 104 -0.27 1.98 7.65
C LEU A 104 -1.50 1.28 7.07
N GLY A 105 -1.31 0.50 6.00
CA GLY A 105 -2.38 -0.28 5.39
C GLY A 105 -2.84 -1.44 6.28
N ARG A 106 -4.17 -1.60 6.40
CA ARG A 106 -4.80 -2.65 7.22
C ARG A 106 -5.78 -3.52 6.44
N ALA A 107 -5.60 -3.64 5.12
CA ALA A 107 -6.43 -4.53 4.32
C ALA A 107 -6.14 -6.02 4.64
N ASN A 108 -4.87 -6.34 4.83
CA ASN A 108 -4.42 -7.66 5.27
C ASN A 108 -3.05 -7.56 5.98
N PRO A 109 -2.62 -8.57 6.74
CA PRO A 109 -1.33 -8.53 7.45
C PRO A 109 -0.11 -8.45 6.53
N LEU A 110 -0.23 -8.98 5.32
CA LEU A 110 0.85 -8.94 4.33
C LEU A 110 1.11 -7.50 3.86
N GLN A 111 0.06 -6.72 3.61
CA GLN A 111 0.18 -5.29 3.31
C GLN A 111 0.88 -4.54 4.45
N THR A 112 0.47 -4.80 5.69
CA THR A 112 1.09 -4.19 6.87
C THR A 112 2.59 -4.52 6.93
N LEU A 113 2.97 -5.77 6.71
CA LEU A 113 4.36 -6.20 6.70
C LEU A 113 5.16 -5.53 5.57
N ILE A 114 4.59 -5.44 4.39
CA ILE A 114 5.21 -4.78 3.23
C ILE A 114 5.40 -3.29 3.50
N ASP A 115 4.40 -2.60 4.05
CA ASP A 115 4.49 -1.17 4.37
C ASP A 115 5.58 -0.87 5.39
N LEU A 116 5.76 -1.72 6.40
CA LEU A 116 6.83 -1.59 7.41
C LEU A 116 8.24 -1.84 6.84
N ARG A 117 8.35 -2.48 5.69
CA ARG A 117 9.62 -2.78 5.01
C ARG A 117 9.83 -1.93 3.74
N ARG A 118 9.13 -0.82 3.64
CA ARG A 118 9.20 0.08 2.49
C ARG A 118 10.11 1.27 2.78
N THR A 119 10.94 1.63 1.82
CA THR A 119 11.79 2.81 1.87
C THR A 119 11.39 3.79 0.77
N ARG A 120 11.54 5.08 1.04
CA ARG A 120 11.26 6.14 0.07
C ARG A 120 12.49 7.01 -0.10
N GLN A 121 12.92 7.19 -1.33
CA GLN A 121 13.94 8.16 -1.69
C GLN A 121 13.27 9.49 -2.04
N GLN A 122 13.67 10.56 -1.36
CA GLN A 122 13.16 11.89 -1.64
C GLN A 122 13.97 12.57 -2.74
N VAL A 123 13.26 13.13 -3.69
CA VAL A 123 13.81 13.93 -4.79
C VAL A 123 13.00 15.21 -4.92
N LEU A 124 13.68 16.31 -5.23
CA LEU A 124 13.05 17.63 -5.32
C LEU A 124 12.02 17.71 -6.47
N TYR A 125 12.25 17.01 -7.57
CA TYR A 125 11.39 16.94 -8.74
C TYR A 125 11.25 15.51 -9.23
N THR A 126 10.14 14.88 -8.97
CA THR A 126 9.87 13.49 -9.33
C THR A 126 9.86 13.22 -10.84
N GLY A 127 9.47 14.21 -11.65
CA GLY A 127 9.35 14.05 -13.10
C GLY A 127 10.68 14.08 -13.89
N LYS A 128 11.76 14.61 -13.29
CA LYS A 128 13.05 14.83 -14.00
C LYS A 128 14.18 13.90 -13.59
N VAL A 129 13.92 12.97 -12.66
CA VAL A 129 14.95 12.05 -12.13
C VAL A 129 14.88 10.75 -12.91
N GLY A 130 15.91 10.44 -13.70
CA GLY A 130 16.04 9.19 -14.47
C GLY A 130 16.81 8.11 -13.71
N ASP A 131 18.09 8.36 -13.44
CA ASP A 131 19.04 7.34 -12.99
C ASP A 131 18.71 6.74 -11.61
N ALA A 132 18.18 7.56 -10.68
CA ALA A 132 17.78 7.10 -9.35
C ALA A 132 16.62 6.09 -9.36
N ARG A 133 15.91 5.93 -10.48
CA ARG A 133 14.79 4.98 -10.63
C ARG A 133 15.22 3.60 -11.08
N TYR A 134 16.40 3.48 -11.68
CA TYR A 134 16.92 2.21 -12.15
C TYR A 134 17.46 1.36 -11.01
N PRO A 135 17.38 0.03 -11.09
CA PRO A 135 18.04 -0.84 -10.14
C PRO A 135 19.56 -0.69 -10.26
N HIS A 136 20.23 -0.61 -9.11
CA HIS A 136 21.69 -0.54 -9.02
C HIS A 136 22.25 -1.87 -8.50
N PRO A 137 23.45 -2.32 -8.90
CA PRO A 137 24.05 -3.55 -8.39
C PRO A 137 24.12 -3.65 -6.86
N SER A 138 24.28 -2.54 -6.14
CA SER A 138 24.24 -2.51 -4.67
C SER A 138 22.90 -2.91 -4.04
N HIS A 139 21.83 -3.03 -4.84
CA HIS A 139 20.53 -3.53 -4.38
C HIS A 139 20.53 -5.05 -4.14
N TRP A 140 21.50 -5.77 -4.71
CA TRP A 140 21.55 -7.23 -4.67
C TRP A 140 21.43 -7.76 -3.24
N GLY A 141 20.40 -8.59 -2.99
CA GLY A 141 20.11 -9.18 -1.69
C GLY A 141 19.65 -8.22 -0.58
N ARG A 142 19.55 -6.91 -0.86
CA ARG A 142 19.16 -5.86 0.12
C ARG A 142 17.84 -5.21 -0.21
N VAL A 143 17.61 -4.93 -1.49
CA VAL A 143 16.41 -4.28 -2.02
C VAL A 143 15.84 -5.11 -3.14
N CYS A 144 14.53 -5.34 -3.15
CA CYS A 144 13.85 -6.10 -4.19
C CYS A 144 13.96 -5.41 -5.55
N PHE A 145 14.31 -6.16 -6.59
CA PHE A 145 14.42 -5.63 -7.95
C PHE A 145 13.06 -5.42 -8.64
N LEU A 146 12.02 -6.15 -8.22
CA LEU A 146 10.73 -6.17 -8.90
C LEU A 146 9.67 -5.32 -8.18
N SER A 147 9.67 -5.29 -6.86
CA SER A 147 8.64 -4.64 -6.06
C SER A 147 8.87 -3.14 -5.98
N THR A 148 8.16 -2.40 -6.83
CA THR A 148 8.16 -0.93 -6.84
C THR A 148 6.80 -0.41 -7.31
N PRO A 149 6.30 0.75 -6.84
CA PRO A 149 5.06 1.32 -7.34
C PRO A 149 5.13 1.67 -8.83
N ASP A 150 3.96 1.67 -9.48
CA ASP A 150 3.77 2.19 -10.82
C ASP A 150 3.60 3.73 -10.81
N GLY A 151 4.02 4.42 -11.86
CA GLY A 151 3.79 5.85 -12.04
C GLY A 151 4.90 6.75 -11.49
N GLU A 152 4.55 7.88 -10.90
CA GLU A 152 5.50 8.91 -10.46
C GLU A 152 6.53 8.44 -9.45
N ASN A 153 6.19 7.49 -8.61
CA ASN A 153 7.06 6.96 -7.57
C ASN A 153 7.83 5.69 -8.00
N CYS A 154 7.76 5.31 -9.27
CA CYS A 154 8.46 4.13 -9.79
C CYS A 154 9.98 4.26 -9.54
N GLY A 155 10.57 3.25 -8.91
CA GLY A 155 11.99 3.20 -8.56
C GLY A 155 12.42 4.09 -7.37
N LEU A 156 11.61 5.08 -6.98
CA LEU A 156 11.89 5.95 -5.82
C LEU A 156 11.42 5.33 -4.51
N VAL A 157 10.31 4.61 -4.55
CA VAL A 157 9.85 3.78 -3.43
C VAL A 157 10.35 2.37 -3.67
N LYS A 158 11.08 1.84 -2.70
CA LYS A 158 11.73 0.53 -2.77
C LYS A 158 11.27 -0.34 -1.60
N ASN A 159 11.24 -1.64 -1.81
CA ASN A 159 10.93 -2.60 -0.76
C ASN A 159 12.19 -3.38 -0.41
N MET A 160 12.40 -3.64 0.87
CA MET A 160 13.52 -4.44 1.33
C MET A 160 13.39 -5.89 0.84
N SER A 161 14.50 -6.51 0.47
CA SER A 161 14.56 -7.94 0.20
C SER A 161 14.26 -8.76 1.47
N LEU A 162 13.95 -10.04 1.33
CA LEU A 162 13.47 -10.87 2.45
C LEU A 162 14.42 -10.84 3.64
N LEU A 163 15.72 -11.01 3.41
CA LEU A 163 16.76 -11.02 4.46
C LEU A 163 17.53 -9.70 4.58
N GLY A 164 17.15 -8.66 3.83
CA GLY A 164 17.76 -7.34 3.96
C GLY A 164 17.52 -6.75 5.36
N LEU A 165 18.58 -6.24 5.97
CA LEU A 165 18.58 -5.63 7.29
C LEU A 165 19.12 -4.20 7.22
N VAL A 166 18.66 -3.36 8.13
CA VAL A 166 19.19 -2.00 8.31
C VAL A 166 20.00 -1.98 9.61
N SER A 167 21.24 -1.49 9.56
CA SER A 167 22.08 -1.40 10.75
C SER A 167 21.52 -0.39 11.76
N THR A 168 21.68 -0.72 13.03
CA THR A 168 21.41 0.16 14.17
C THR A 168 22.71 0.71 14.73
N GLN A 169 22.65 1.84 15.41
CA GLN A 169 23.83 2.44 16.02
C GLN A 169 24.36 1.56 17.15
N SER A 170 25.67 1.29 17.14
CA SER A 170 26.33 0.63 18.26
C SER A 170 26.57 1.65 19.38
N LEU A 171 26.24 1.26 20.61
CA LEU A 171 26.50 2.06 21.82
C LEU A 171 27.90 1.78 22.42
N GLU A 172 28.55 0.73 21.94
CA GLU A 172 29.87 0.35 22.45
C GLU A 172 30.98 1.20 21.85
N SER A 173 31.96 1.56 22.71
CA SER A 173 33.20 2.17 22.24
C SER A 173 34.05 1.11 21.54
N VAL A 174 34.16 1.24 20.22
CA VAL A 174 34.92 0.30 19.39
C VAL A 174 36.41 0.62 19.38
N VAL A 175 36.79 1.88 19.65
CA VAL A 175 38.19 2.34 19.53
C VAL A 175 39.16 1.55 20.39
N GLU A 176 38.82 1.33 21.65
CA GLU A 176 39.65 0.53 22.58
C GLU A 176 39.86 -0.89 22.06
N LYS A 177 38.78 -1.51 21.51
CA LYS A 177 38.87 -2.86 20.95
C LYS A 177 39.74 -2.91 19.69
N LEU A 178 39.78 -1.82 18.89
CA LEU A 178 40.65 -1.70 17.71
C LEU A 178 42.12 -1.60 18.11
N LEU A 179 42.46 -0.93 19.22
CA LEU A 179 43.82 -0.88 19.75
C LEU A 179 44.31 -2.28 20.12
N TYR A 180 43.49 -3.08 20.78
CA TYR A 180 43.82 -4.49 21.10
C TYR A 180 44.02 -5.39 19.86
N CYS A 181 43.47 -4.99 18.71
CA CYS A 181 43.62 -5.73 17.43
C CYS A 181 44.92 -5.32 16.66
N GLY A 182 45.70 -4.38 17.17
CA GLY A 182 46.95 -3.94 16.53
C GLY A 182 46.87 -2.59 15.80
N MET A 183 45.88 -1.76 16.13
CA MET A 183 45.83 -0.36 15.69
C MET A 183 46.78 0.47 16.57
N GLU A 184 47.58 1.30 15.95
CA GLU A 184 48.35 2.33 16.62
C GLU A 184 47.53 3.61 16.74
N GLU A 185 47.47 4.21 17.92
CA GLU A 185 46.76 5.46 18.13
C GLU A 185 47.48 6.62 17.44
N LEU A 186 46.71 7.56 16.92
CA LEU A 186 47.27 8.83 16.40
C LEU A 186 47.75 9.69 17.56
N MET A 187 49.06 9.70 17.77
CA MET A 187 49.67 10.66 18.70
C MET A 187 49.82 12.04 18.02
N ASP A 188 49.67 13.10 18.79
CA ASP A 188 49.88 14.49 18.32
C ASP A 188 51.32 14.77 17.85
N ASP A 189 52.18 13.79 17.97
CA ASP A 189 53.61 13.91 17.60
C ASP A 189 53.78 13.74 16.10
N THR A 190 54.26 14.79 15.45
CA THR A 190 54.50 14.88 13.99
C THR A 190 55.58 13.91 13.49
N SER A 191 56.20 13.12 14.36
CA SER A 191 57.31 12.22 14.08
C SER A 191 56.97 10.82 13.61
N THR A 192 55.70 10.38 13.63
CA THR A 192 55.34 9.03 13.16
C THR A 192 55.44 8.91 11.64
N PRO A 193 56.32 8.07 11.11
CA PRO A 193 56.46 7.90 9.69
C PRO A 193 55.18 7.22 9.11
N LEU A 194 54.51 7.92 8.23
CA LEU A 194 53.34 7.42 7.49
C LEU A 194 53.70 6.44 6.36
N CYS A 195 54.98 6.34 6.05
CA CYS A 195 55.46 5.51 4.95
C CYS A 195 55.30 4.01 5.29
N GLY A 196 54.55 3.29 4.49
CA GLY A 196 54.29 1.84 4.68
C GLY A 196 53.20 1.49 5.67
N LYS A 197 52.52 2.47 6.29
CA LYS A 197 51.40 2.22 7.19
C LYS A 197 50.05 2.54 6.52
N HIS A 198 49.02 1.78 6.86
CA HIS A 198 47.67 1.98 6.38
C HIS A 198 46.87 2.82 7.38
N LYS A 199 46.02 3.70 6.88
CA LYS A 199 45.16 4.53 7.72
C LYS A 199 43.95 3.73 8.15
N VAL A 200 43.55 3.82 9.41
CA VAL A 200 42.33 3.24 9.96
C VAL A 200 41.27 4.34 10.12
N LEU A 201 40.17 4.21 9.38
CA LEU A 201 39.05 5.15 9.38
C LEU A 201 37.86 4.51 10.04
N LEU A 202 37.31 5.14 11.08
CA LEU A 202 36.05 4.70 11.75
C LEU A 202 34.97 5.71 11.42
N ASN A 203 33.94 5.26 10.70
CA ASN A 203 32.82 6.10 10.24
C ASN A 203 33.26 7.38 9.47
N GLY A 204 34.41 7.32 8.83
CA GLY A 204 35.00 8.42 8.08
C GLY A 204 36.01 9.27 8.86
N ASP A 205 36.12 9.11 10.17
CA ASP A 205 37.13 9.77 11.00
C ASP A 205 38.42 8.94 11.06
N TRP A 206 39.54 9.59 10.93
CA TRP A 206 40.83 8.95 11.02
C TRP A 206 41.20 8.72 12.47
N VAL A 207 41.19 7.45 12.91
CA VAL A 207 41.36 7.07 14.32
C VAL A 207 42.77 6.55 14.62
N GLY A 208 43.42 5.91 13.66
CA GLY A 208 44.71 5.30 13.91
C GLY A 208 45.43 4.85 12.64
N LEU A 209 46.51 4.12 12.84
CA LEU A 209 47.35 3.54 11.82
C LEU A 209 47.50 2.02 12.08
N CYS A 210 47.68 1.24 11.02
CA CYS A 210 48.07 -0.17 11.13
C CYS A 210 49.27 -0.47 10.21
N ALA A 211 50.19 -1.28 10.66
CA ALA A 211 51.38 -1.65 9.89
C ALA A 211 51.02 -2.71 8.83
N ASP A 212 50.29 -3.74 9.22
CA ASP A 212 49.78 -4.80 8.34
C ASP A 212 48.27 -4.80 8.28
N SER A 213 47.71 -4.33 7.15
CA SER A 213 46.29 -4.25 6.97
C SER A 213 45.63 -5.61 6.77
N GLU A 214 46.34 -6.62 6.30
CA GLU A 214 45.78 -7.95 6.02
C GLU A 214 45.57 -8.73 7.31
N SER A 215 46.59 -8.80 8.13
CA SER A 215 46.53 -9.41 9.47
C SER A 215 45.52 -8.68 10.37
N PHE A 216 45.52 -7.34 10.35
CA PHE A 216 44.58 -6.53 11.11
C PHE A 216 43.12 -6.81 10.75
N VAL A 217 42.79 -6.85 9.46
CA VAL A 217 41.42 -7.15 9.00
C VAL A 217 41.01 -8.59 9.30
N ALA A 218 41.93 -9.55 9.17
CA ALA A 218 41.69 -10.95 9.52
C ALA A 218 41.36 -11.11 11.03
N GLU A 219 42.11 -10.45 11.88
CA GLU A 219 41.89 -10.44 13.34
C GLU A 219 40.54 -9.80 13.71
N LEU A 220 40.19 -8.66 13.09
CA LEU A 220 38.90 -7.99 13.27
C LEU A 220 37.70 -8.90 12.86
N LYS A 221 37.83 -9.60 11.74
CA LYS A 221 36.80 -10.55 11.29
C LYS A 221 36.69 -11.74 12.25
N SER A 222 37.81 -12.28 12.71
CA SER A 222 37.82 -13.37 13.68
C SER A 222 37.11 -12.98 14.98
N ARG A 223 37.38 -11.80 15.53
CA ARG A 223 36.71 -11.31 16.74
C ARG A 223 35.25 -10.96 16.53
N ARG A 224 34.89 -10.48 15.34
CA ARG A 224 33.46 -10.31 14.97
C ARG A 224 32.72 -11.64 14.94
N HIS A 225 33.32 -12.71 14.44
CA HIS A 225 32.79 -14.07 14.48
C HIS A 225 32.65 -14.62 15.91
N GLN A 226 33.51 -14.18 16.85
CA GLN A 226 33.44 -14.55 18.26
C GLN A 226 32.48 -13.66 19.05
N SER A 227 31.79 -12.71 18.40
CA SER A 227 30.90 -11.74 19.03
C SER A 227 31.57 -10.77 20.02
N GLU A 228 32.89 -10.64 19.99
CA GLU A 228 33.62 -9.65 20.76
C GLU A 228 33.45 -8.23 20.16
N LEU A 229 33.28 -8.15 18.85
CA LEU A 229 32.98 -6.93 18.12
C LEU A 229 31.50 -6.91 17.68
N PRO A 230 30.92 -5.73 17.45
CA PRO A 230 29.54 -5.63 16.98
C PRO A 230 29.31 -6.41 15.67
N ARG A 231 28.31 -7.30 15.65
CA ARG A 231 28.00 -8.17 14.49
C ARG A 231 27.64 -7.39 13.23
N GLN A 232 27.16 -6.16 13.39
CA GLN A 232 26.77 -5.27 12.29
C GLN A 232 27.92 -4.38 11.81
N MET A 233 29.11 -4.52 12.37
CA MET A 233 30.31 -3.78 11.96
C MET A 233 30.75 -4.24 10.58
N GLU A 234 30.98 -3.30 9.68
CA GLU A 234 31.46 -3.54 8.32
C GLU A 234 32.93 -3.15 8.21
N ILE A 235 33.74 -3.98 7.58
CA ILE A 235 35.19 -3.82 7.49
C ILE A 235 35.60 -3.90 6.03
N LYS A 236 36.17 -2.80 5.51
CA LYS A 236 36.67 -2.70 4.13
C LYS A 236 38.15 -2.45 4.13
N ARG A 237 38.89 -3.24 3.38
CA ARG A 237 40.31 -2.99 3.06
C ARG A 237 40.39 -2.36 1.68
N ASP A 238 40.88 -1.12 1.63
CA ASP A 238 41.15 -0.42 0.38
C ASP A 238 42.64 -0.45 0.11
N LYS A 239 43.08 -1.28 -0.85
CA LYS A 239 44.47 -1.45 -1.22
C LYS A 239 44.99 -0.28 -2.03
N ASP A 240 44.14 0.37 -2.80
CA ASP A 240 44.53 1.45 -3.72
C ASP A 240 44.82 2.76 -2.97
N ASP A 241 44.01 3.05 -1.95
CA ASP A 241 44.13 4.24 -1.09
C ASP A 241 44.98 3.98 0.20
N ASN A 242 45.41 2.74 0.46
CA ASN A 242 46.06 2.30 1.70
C ASN A 242 45.26 2.64 2.96
N GLU A 243 43.98 2.31 2.94
CA GLU A 243 43.05 2.61 4.01
C GLU A 243 42.28 1.34 4.46
N VAL A 244 42.05 1.24 5.76
CA VAL A 244 41.07 0.28 6.32
C VAL A 244 39.89 1.11 6.81
N ARG A 245 38.73 0.87 6.25
CA ARG A 245 37.49 1.58 6.58
C ARG A 245 36.59 0.69 7.43
N ILE A 246 36.19 1.19 8.55
CA ILE A 246 35.32 0.50 9.52
C ILE A 246 34.05 1.33 9.67
N PHE A 247 32.91 0.67 9.56
CA PHE A 247 31.61 1.32 9.67
C PHE A 247 30.79 0.66 10.79
N THR A 248 30.33 1.47 11.72
CA THR A 248 29.47 1.10 12.84
C THR A 248 28.22 1.96 12.93
N ASP A 249 28.06 2.90 11.99
CA ASP A 249 26.94 3.83 11.92
C ASP A 249 25.60 3.12 11.59
N ALA A 250 24.51 3.76 11.96
CA ALA A 250 23.16 3.31 11.64
C ALA A 250 22.80 3.59 10.17
N GLY A 251 21.80 2.87 9.67
CA GLY A 251 21.20 3.14 8.36
C GLY A 251 21.90 2.47 7.18
N ARG A 252 22.89 1.61 7.42
CA ARG A 252 23.52 0.81 6.36
C ARG A 252 22.67 -0.40 6.02
N LEU A 253 22.61 -0.78 4.75
CA LEU A 253 21.94 -2.00 4.31
C LEU A 253 22.91 -3.18 4.40
N LEU A 254 22.52 -4.16 5.21
CA LEU A 254 23.24 -5.41 5.44
C LEU A 254 22.46 -6.60 4.90
N ARG A 255 23.17 -7.67 4.59
CA ARG A 255 22.57 -8.96 4.26
C ARG A 255 23.38 -10.12 4.84
N PRO A 256 22.75 -11.22 5.27
CA PRO A 256 23.45 -12.40 5.76
C PRO A 256 23.99 -13.22 4.58
N LEU A 257 25.24 -13.65 4.68
CA LEU A 257 25.86 -14.61 3.79
C LEU A 257 26.48 -15.77 4.60
N LEU A 258 26.55 -16.94 3.99
CA LEU A 258 27.25 -18.09 4.56
C LEU A 258 28.75 -17.93 4.33
N VAL A 259 29.53 -18.13 5.39
CA VAL A 259 31.01 -18.14 5.34
C VAL A 259 31.47 -19.56 4.98
N VAL A 260 32.13 -19.69 3.84
CA VAL A 260 32.51 -21.03 3.31
C VAL A 260 33.48 -21.76 4.25
N GLU A 261 34.45 -21.07 4.83
CA GLU A 261 35.44 -21.66 5.76
C GLU A 261 34.78 -22.29 7.01
N ASN A 262 33.71 -21.70 7.50
CA ASN A 262 33.05 -22.12 8.75
C ASN A 262 31.92 -23.17 8.52
N LEU A 263 31.62 -23.55 7.29
CA LEU A 263 30.57 -24.53 6.98
C LEU A 263 30.81 -25.90 7.63
N HIS A 264 32.08 -26.26 7.86
CA HIS A 264 32.43 -27.49 8.55
C HIS A 264 31.92 -27.58 10.01
N LYS A 265 31.59 -26.42 10.62
CA LYS A 265 31.02 -26.37 11.98
C LYS A 265 29.55 -26.84 12.02
N LEU A 266 28.87 -26.89 10.88
CA LEU A 266 27.55 -27.50 10.78
C LEU A 266 27.66 -29.02 10.90
N LYS A 267 27.16 -29.56 12.01
CA LYS A 267 27.16 -31.01 12.24
C LYS A 267 26.19 -31.69 11.27
N GLN A 268 26.69 -32.70 10.54
CA GLN A 268 25.93 -33.40 9.47
C GLN A 268 24.81 -34.30 10.03
N ASP A 269 24.83 -34.68 11.32
CA ASP A 269 24.08 -35.82 11.82
C ASP A 269 22.71 -35.52 12.42
N LYS A 270 22.28 -34.27 12.56
CA LYS A 270 20.91 -33.97 13.04
C LYS A 270 20.39 -32.73 12.33
N PRO A 271 19.18 -32.76 11.77
CA PRO A 271 18.48 -31.56 11.29
C PRO A 271 18.01 -30.71 12.50
N THR A 272 18.95 -30.22 13.28
CA THR A 272 18.70 -29.31 14.39
C THR A 272 18.41 -27.94 13.80
N GLN A 273 17.29 -27.37 14.19
CA GLN A 273 16.99 -25.96 13.86
C GLN A 273 17.92 -25.08 14.70
N TYR A 274 18.95 -24.55 14.05
CA TYR A 274 19.81 -23.56 14.70
C TYR A 274 19.11 -22.20 14.69
N PRO A 275 19.00 -21.49 15.83
CA PRO A 275 18.58 -20.10 15.86
C PRO A 275 19.51 -19.23 15.00
N PHE A 276 18.96 -18.22 14.38
CA PHE A 276 19.72 -17.31 13.51
C PHE A 276 20.90 -16.65 14.26
N GLU A 277 20.67 -16.25 15.50
CA GLU A 277 21.70 -15.67 16.36
C GLU A 277 22.87 -16.62 16.63
N HIS A 278 22.58 -17.89 16.87
CA HIS A 278 23.61 -18.92 17.09
C HIS A 278 24.50 -19.13 15.86
N LEU A 279 23.91 -19.04 14.65
CA LEU A 279 24.69 -19.13 13.42
C LEU A 279 25.62 -17.92 13.21
N LEU A 280 25.19 -16.76 13.68
CA LEU A 280 26.04 -15.56 13.71
C LEU A 280 27.16 -15.69 14.75
N ASP A 281 26.87 -16.21 15.95
CA ASP A 281 27.88 -16.38 17.02
C ASP A 281 28.95 -17.40 16.68
N GLN A 282 28.63 -18.40 15.89
CA GLN A 282 29.61 -19.38 15.41
C GLN A 282 30.37 -18.90 14.18
N GLY A 283 30.03 -17.72 13.64
CA GLY A 283 30.62 -17.20 12.41
C GLY A 283 30.29 -18.02 11.16
N ILE A 284 29.22 -18.81 11.19
CA ILE A 284 28.72 -19.55 10.02
C ILE A 284 27.98 -18.60 9.08
N LEU A 285 27.23 -17.64 9.67
CA LEU A 285 26.62 -16.52 8.99
C LEU A 285 27.34 -15.23 9.34
N GLU A 286 27.46 -14.35 8.39
CA GLU A 286 28.03 -13.03 8.56
C GLU A 286 27.10 -11.97 7.94
N LEU A 287 26.93 -10.83 8.64
CA LEU A 287 26.17 -9.70 8.14
C LEU A 287 27.10 -8.80 7.35
N ILE A 288 26.93 -8.78 6.03
CA ILE A 288 27.86 -8.09 5.13
C ILE A 288 27.18 -6.83 4.58
N GLY A 289 27.91 -5.71 4.70
CA GLY A 289 27.54 -4.45 4.06
C GLY A 289 28.02 -4.37 2.62
N ILE A 290 27.70 -3.26 1.97
CA ILE A 290 27.96 -3.07 0.53
C ILE A 290 29.45 -2.91 0.26
N GLU A 291 30.17 -2.19 1.13
CA GLU A 291 31.62 -1.95 0.95
C GLU A 291 32.43 -3.22 1.18
N GLU A 292 32.11 -3.99 2.20
CA GLU A 292 32.78 -5.25 2.49
C GLU A 292 32.51 -6.31 1.44
N GLU A 293 31.31 -6.32 0.84
CA GLU A 293 30.94 -7.30 -0.20
C GLU A 293 31.81 -7.18 -1.46
N GLU A 294 32.38 -6.01 -1.75
CA GLU A 294 33.30 -5.84 -2.87
C GLU A 294 34.57 -6.70 -2.72
N ASP A 295 34.96 -7.04 -1.49
CA ASP A 295 36.13 -7.89 -1.19
C ASP A 295 35.76 -9.38 -1.12
N CYS A 296 34.47 -9.72 -1.26
CA CYS A 296 33.97 -11.09 -1.16
C CYS A 296 33.74 -11.71 -2.54
N THR A 297 34.15 -12.97 -2.68
CA THR A 297 33.74 -13.81 -3.81
C THR A 297 32.59 -14.69 -3.36
N THR A 298 31.38 -14.45 -3.92
CA THR A 298 30.16 -15.10 -3.45
C THR A 298 29.63 -16.10 -4.46
N ALA A 299 29.42 -17.35 -4.04
CA ALA A 299 28.72 -18.36 -4.82
C ALA A 299 27.21 -18.09 -4.77
N TRP A 300 26.53 -18.23 -5.89
CA TRP A 300 25.09 -17.97 -6.00
C TRP A 300 24.19 -19.13 -5.52
N GLY A 301 24.81 -20.21 -5.01
CA GLY A 301 24.11 -21.33 -4.40
C GLY A 301 25.03 -22.49 -4.07
N ILE A 302 24.55 -23.36 -3.20
CA ILE A 302 25.30 -24.53 -2.72
C ILE A 302 25.77 -25.45 -3.87
N LYS A 303 24.96 -25.58 -4.94
CA LYS A 303 25.32 -26.40 -6.11
C LYS A 303 26.56 -25.87 -6.83
N GLN A 304 26.75 -24.58 -6.89
CA GLN A 304 27.92 -23.96 -7.47
C GLN A 304 29.12 -24.07 -6.54
N LEU A 305 28.92 -23.84 -5.25
CA LEU A 305 29.94 -23.99 -4.23
C LEU A 305 30.56 -25.39 -4.23
N LEU A 306 29.74 -26.44 -4.37
CA LEU A 306 30.22 -27.84 -4.41
C LEU A 306 31.04 -28.17 -5.68
N LYS A 307 30.84 -27.43 -6.77
CA LYS A 307 31.64 -27.59 -7.99
C LYS A 307 33.04 -27.00 -7.84
N GLU A 308 33.16 -25.84 -7.23
CA GLU A 308 34.40 -25.06 -7.15
C GLU A 308 34.59 -24.44 -5.75
N PRO A 309 34.79 -25.23 -4.70
CA PRO A 309 34.78 -24.74 -3.34
C PRO A 309 35.93 -23.78 -2.99
N LYS A 310 37.06 -23.86 -3.71
CA LYS A 310 38.27 -23.04 -3.41
C LYS A 310 38.17 -21.60 -3.93
N ASN A 311 37.22 -21.31 -4.80
CA ASN A 311 37.13 -20.00 -5.46
C ASN A 311 36.21 -19.01 -4.72
N TYR A 312 35.47 -19.45 -3.71
CA TYR A 312 34.47 -18.65 -3.04
C TYR A 312 34.76 -18.48 -1.56
N THR A 313 34.61 -17.24 -1.09
CA THR A 313 34.72 -16.90 0.35
C THR A 313 33.36 -17.03 1.04
N HIS A 314 32.29 -16.68 0.30
CA HIS A 314 30.92 -16.68 0.81
C HIS A 314 29.96 -17.42 -0.13
N CYS A 315 28.79 -17.76 0.37
CA CYS A 315 27.73 -18.38 -0.42
C CYS A 315 26.36 -17.75 -0.07
N GLU A 316 25.53 -17.53 -1.08
CA GLU A 316 24.13 -17.15 -0.90
C GLU A 316 23.36 -18.24 -0.16
N LEU A 317 22.43 -17.87 0.69
CA LEU A 317 21.51 -18.79 1.34
C LEU A 317 20.53 -19.39 0.34
N ASP A 318 19.87 -18.56 -0.41
CA ASP A 318 18.99 -18.91 -1.54
C ASP A 318 18.75 -17.68 -2.42
N LEU A 319 18.65 -17.87 -3.72
CA LEU A 319 18.42 -16.79 -4.69
C LEU A 319 17.05 -16.12 -4.54
N SER A 320 16.05 -16.80 -4.00
CA SER A 320 14.74 -16.23 -3.77
C SER A 320 14.76 -15.09 -2.73
N PHE A 321 15.79 -15.03 -1.89
CA PHE A 321 15.97 -13.99 -0.89
C PHE A 321 16.44 -12.63 -1.47
N LEU A 322 16.76 -12.60 -2.77
CA LEU A 322 16.95 -11.34 -3.51
C LEU A 322 15.64 -10.57 -3.67
N LEU A 323 14.52 -11.27 -3.60
CA LEU A 323 13.19 -10.69 -3.73
C LEU A 323 12.66 -10.21 -2.39
N GLY A 324 11.76 -9.22 -2.43
CA GLY A 324 11.00 -8.81 -1.25
C GLY A 324 9.94 -9.84 -0.88
N VAL A 325 9.34 -9.69 0.29
CA VAL A 325 8.34 -10.63 0.83
C VAL A 325 7.22 -10.90 -0.17
N SER A 326 6.66 -9.85 -0.77
CA SER A 326 5.53 -9.96 -1.70
C SER A 326 5.86 -10.69 -3.01
N CYS A 327 7.09 -10.58 -3.49
CA CYS A 327 7.55 -11.26 -4.69
C CYS A 327 8.00 -12.70 -4.40
N ALA A 328 8.63 -12.93 -3.27
CA ALA A 328 9.18 -14.24 -2.91
C ALA A 328 8.12 -15.29 -2.58
N ILE A 329 6.91 -14.88 -2.22
CA ILE A 329 5.77 -15.79 -2.00
C ILE A 329 5.04 -16.18 -3.30
N VAL A 330 5.32 -15.50 -4.43
CA VAL A 330 4.71 -15.82 -5.73
C VAL A 330 5.33 -17.12 -6.26
N PRO A 331 4.53 -18.14 -6.56
CA PRO A 331 5.05 -19.39 -7.13
C PRO A 331 5.54 -19.16 -8.56
N PHE A 332 6.64 -19.81 -8.94
CA PHE A 332 7.20 -19.70 -10.27
C PHE A 332 7.42 -18.27 -10.79
N ALA A 333 7.74 -17.33 -9.89
CA ALA A 333 7.89 -15.91 -10.25
C ALA A 333 8.95 -15.67 -11.34
N ASN A 334 9.99 -16.48 -11.38
CA ASN A 334 11.04 -16.42 -12.42
C ASN A 334 10.58 -16.90 -13.81
N HIS A 335 9.46 -17.59 -13.90
CA HIS A 335 8.86 -18.03 -15.17
C HIS A 335 7.91 -16.98 -15.76
N ASP A 336 7.43 -16.05 -14.95
CA ASP A 336 6.49 -15.02 -15.37
C ASP A 336 7.22 -13.76 -15.84
N HIS A 337 6.53 -12.97 -16.67
CA HIS A 337 7.01 -11.66 -17.06
C HIS A 337 7.10 -10.74 -15.86
N GLY A 338 8.24 -10.07 -15.65
CA GLY A 338 8.52 -9.26 -14.45
C GLY A 338 7.45 -8.22 -14.12
N LYS A 339 6.82 -7.60 -15.13
CA LYS A 339 5.71 -6.66 -14.94
C LYS A 339 4.49 -7.31 -14.26
N ARG A 340 4.22 -8.58 -14.54
CA ARG A 340 3.10 -9.31 -13.91
C ARG A 340 3.40 -9.66 -12.47
N VAL A 341 4.63 -10.04 -12.17
CA VAL A 341 5.08 -10.23 -10.79
C VAL A 341 5.02 -8.91 -10.01
N LEU A 342 5.38 -7.80 -10.63
CA LEU A 342 5.24 -6.47 -10.04
C LEU A 342 3.77 -6.14 -9.74
N TYR A 343 2.85 -6.37 -10.66
CA TYR A 343 1.42 -6.14 -10.43
C TYR A 343 0.89 -6.99 -9.28
N GLN A 344 1.26 -8.26 -9.23
CA GLN A 344 0.89 -9.13 -8.13
C GLN A 344 1.43 -8.61 -6.79
N SER A 345 2.70 -8.26 -6.73
CA SER A 345 3.35 -7.85 -5.49
C SER A 345 2.91 -6.49 -4.97
N GLN A 346 2.64 -5.52 -5.86
CA GLN A 346 2.31 -4.15 -5.47
C GLN A 346 0.81 -3.88 -5.34
N LYS A 347 -0.01 -4.53 -6.13
CA LYS A 347 -1.44 -4.23 -6.18
C LYS A 347 -2.29 -5.36 -5.64
N HIS A 348 -2.17 -6.55 -6.19
CA HIS A 348 -3.11 -7.62 -5.91
C HIS A 348 -2.94 -8.21 -4.51
N CYS A 349 -1.74 -8.57 -4.09
CA CYS A 349 -1.53 -9.14 -2.77
C CYS A 349 -1.83 -8.16 -1.63
N GLN A 350 -1.62 -6.86 -1.85
CA GLN A 350 -1.93 -5.82 -0.87
C GLN A 350 -3.43 -5.49 -0.79
N GLN A 351 -4.20 -5.82 -1.82
CA GLN A 351 -5.65 -5.60 -1.91
C GLN A 351 -6.46 -6.88 -1.73
N ALA A 352 -5.83 -8.01 -1.51
CA ALA A 352 -6.51 -9.28 -1.31
C ALA A 352 -7.21 -9.33 0.05
N ILE A 353 -8.43 -9.86 0.06
CA ILE A 353 -9.20 -10.07 1.27
C ILE A 353 -8.76 -11.36 1.94
N GLY A 354 -8.39 -11.27 3.21
CA GLY A 354 -8.05 -12.38 4.07
C GLY A 354 -8.44 -12.05 5.50
N PHE A 355 -7.51 -12.13 6.44
CA PHE A 355 -7.69 -11.53 7.77
C PHE A 355 -7.21 -10.08 7.73
N SER A 356 -7.94 -9.15 8.35
CA SER A 356 -7.54 -7.74 8.38
C SER A 356 -6.36 -7.51 9.32
N SER A 357 -6.34 -8.20 10.44
CA SER A 357 -5.30 -8.15 11.47
C SER A 357 -5.29 -9.42 12.32
N THR A 358 -4.29 -9.58 13.18
CA THR A 358 -4.18 -10.71 14.11
C THR A 358 -5.15 -10.61 15.30
N ASN A 359 -5.68 -9.42 15.56
CA ASN A 359 -6.61 -9.13 16.67
C ASN A 359 -7.85 -8.33 16.21
N PRO A 360 -8.66 -8.81 15.26
CA PRO A 360 -9.75 -8.04 14.64
C PRO A 360 -10.84 -7.64 15.64
N ASN A 361 -11.05 -8.44 16.69
CA ASN A 361 -12.11 -8.19 17.66
C ASN A 361 -11.86 -6.98 18.56
N ILE A 362 -10.60 -6.60 18.78
CA ILE A 362 -10.22 -5.46 19.64
C ILE A 362 -10.22 -4.16 18.84
N ARG A 363 -9.94 -4.22 17.54
CA ARG A 363 -9.78 -3.04 16.69
C ARG A 363 -11.13 -2.44 16.29
N CYS A 364 -11.13 -1.11 16.16
CA CYS A 364 -12.25 -0.33 15.62
C CYS A 364 -11.76 0.44 14.39
N ASP A 365 -11.32 -0.28 13.35
CA ASP A 365 -10.87 0.33 12.11
C ASP A 365 -12.06 0.89 11.31
N THR A 366 -11.84 1.96 10.55
CA THR A 366 -12.90 2.55 9.71
C THR A 366 -13.49 1.53 8.75
N LEU A 367 -12.64 0.70 8.14
CA LEU A 367 -13.03 -0.37 7.25
C LEU A 367 -12.14 -1.58 7.53
N SER A 368 -12.75 -2.72 7.78
CA SER A 368 -12.10 -4.02 7.94
C SER A 368 -12.84 -5.04 7.10
N GLN A 369 -12.10 -5.83 6.34
CA GLN A 369 -12.65 -6.91 5.53
C GLN A 369 -12.00 -8.22 5.92
N GLN A 370 -12.80 -9.27 6.01
CA GLN A 370 -12.34 -10.59 6.42
C GLN A 370 -12.98 -11.66 5.55
N LEU A 371 -12.16 -12.61 5.09
CA LEU A 371 -12.64 -13.77 4.36
C LEU A 371 -13.14 -14.83 5.36
N PHE A 372 -14.27 -15.48 5.08
CA PHE A 372 -14.81 -16.47 6.00
C PHE A 372 -13.96 -17.74 6.08
N TYR A 373 -13.47 -18.23 4.94
CA TYR A 373 -12.76 -19.51 4.85
C TYR A 373 -11.43 -19.35 4.12
N PRO A 374 -10.47 -18.58 4.63
CA PRO A 374 -9.16 -18.47 4.02
C PRO A 374 -8.43 -19.82 4.03
N GLN A 375 -7.68 -20.10 2.97
CA GLN A 375 -6.94 -21.34 2.80
C GLN A 375 -5.46 -21.06 2.56
N LYS A 376 -4.63 -22.04 2.86
CA LYS A 376 -3.23 -22.05 2.40
C LYS A 376 -3.17 -22.51 0.95
N PRO A 377 -2.25 -21.98 0.13
CA PRO A 377 -1.99 -22.55 -1.18
C PRO A 377 -1.46 -23.99 -1.05
N LEU A 378 -1.72 -24.81 -2.04
CA LEU A 378 -1.24 -26.19 -2.07
C LEU A 378 0.28 -26.27 -2.29
N PHE A 379 0.83 -25.37 -3.07
CA PHE A 379 2.27 -25.21 -3.24
C PHE A 379 2.90 -24.51 -2.03
N LYS A 380 4.22 -24.60 -1.94
CA LYS A 380 5.02 -23.90 -0.94
C LYS A 380 6.16 -23.14 -1.61
N THR A 381 6.48 -21.97 -1.09
CA THR A 381 7.71 -21.26 -1.39
C THR A 381 8.58 -21.18 -0.13
N LEU A 382 9.88 -21.07 -0.28
CA LEU A 382 10.78 -20.95 0.87
C LEU A 382 10.42 -19.75 1.76
N ALA A 383 10.07 -18.64 1.14
CA ALA A 383 9.60 -17.45 1.84
C ALA A 383 8.31 -17.72 2.64
N SER A 384 7.36 -18.47 2.08
CA SER A 384 6.11 -18.80 2.76
C SER A 384 6.32 -19.73 3.95
N GLU A 385 7.29 -20.65 3.88
CA GLU A 385 7.68 -21.51 4.99
C GLU A 385 8.36 -20.74 6.11
N CYS A 386 9.21 -19.78 5.79
CA CYS A 386 9.85 -18.90 6.77
C CYS A 386 8.85 -18.03 7.52
N LEU A 387 7.79 -17.60 6.88
CA LEU A 387 6.75 -16.74 7.48
C LEU A 387 5.79 -17.47 8.43
N LYS A 388 5.88 -18.76 8.61
CA LYS A 388 5.19 -19.67 9.54
C LYS A 388 3.70 -19.42 9.86
N LYS A 389 3.16 -18.22 9.68
CA LYS A 389 1.78 -17.84 10.04
C LYS A 389 0.83 -18.01 8.87
N GLU A 390 -0.21 -18.81 9.09
CA GLU A 390 -1.28 -19.06 8.10
C GLU A 390 -2.05 -17.80 7.71
N VAL A 391 -2.09 -16.82 8.60
CA VAL A 391 -2.78 -15.53 8.46
C VAL A 391 -2.26 -14.69 7.28
N LEU A 392 -1.08 -15.01 6.76
CA LEU A 392 -0.46 -14.25 5.65
C LEU A 392 -0.99 -14.65 4.27
N PHE A 393 -1.76 -15.72 4.17
CA PHE A 393 -2.37 -16.14 2.92
C PHE A 393 -3.81 -15.64 2.82
N ASN A 394 -4.08 -14.89 1.76
CA ASN A 394 -5.32 -14.15 1.57
C ASN A 394 -6.05 -14.66 0.33
N GLY A 395 -6.65 -15.83 0.42
CA GLY A 395 -7.37 -16.41 -0.72
C GLY A 395 -7.78 -17.85 -0.47
N GLN A 396 -8.18 -18.52 -1.55
CA GLN A 396 -8.66 -19.89 -1.55
C GLN A 396 -8.15 -20.64 -2.78
N ASN A 397 -8.02 -21.96 -2.65
CA ASN A 397 -7.70 -22.83 -3.79
C ASN A 397 -8.99 -23.11 -4.57
N ALA A 398 -8.98 -22.73 -5.85
CA ALA A 398 -10.09 -22.96 -6.77
C ALA A 398 -9.68 -23.94 -7.86
N ILE A 399 -10.58 -24.79 -8.30
CA ILE A 399 -10.37 -25.59 -9.49
C ILE A 399 -10.64 -24.69 -10.70
N VAL A 400 -9.60 -24.40 -11.45
CA VAL A 400 -9.64 -23.47 -12.58
C VAL A 400 -9.50 -24.24 -13.88
N ALA A 401 -10.46 -24.04 -14.79
CA ALA A 401 -10.40 -24.52 -16.15
C ALA A 401 -10.00 -23.40 -17.11
N VAL A 402 -9.09 -23.70 -18.02
CA VAL A 402 -8.67 -22.76 -19.06
C VAL A 402 -9.45 -23.05 -20.33
N ASN A 403 -10.55 -22.34 -20.52
CA ASN A 403 -11.46 -22.54 -21.64
C ASN A 403 -12.27 -21.29 -21.94
N VAL A 404 -12.78 -21.15 -23.14
CA VAL A 404 -13.78 -20.13 -23.46
C VAL A 404 -15.15 -20.66 -23.05
N HIS A 405 -15.89 -19.92 -22.26
CA HIS A 405 -17.24 -20.30 -21.81
C HIS A 405 -18.29 -19.35 -22.38
N LEU A 406 -18.92 -19.72 -23.46
CA LEU A 406 -20.00 -18.97 -24.14
C LEU A 406 -19.68 -17.50 -24.43
N GLY A 407 -18.41 -17.11 -24.45
CA GLY A 407 -17.97 -15.73 -24.62
C GLY A 407 -18.09 -14.83 -23.37
N TYR A 408 -18.56 -15.35 -22.23
CA TYR A 408 -18.72 -14.55 -21.01
C TYR A 408 -17.42 -14.33 -20.23
N ASN A 409 -16.31 -14.93 -20.63
CA ASN A 409 -14.98 -14.73 -20.05
C ASN A 409 -14.01 -14.02 -21.01
N GLN A 410 -14.50 -13.20 -21.91
CA GLN A 410 -13.66 -12.36 -22.77
C GLN A 410 -13.11 -11.16 -21.98
N GLU A 411 -12.03 -10.53 -22.48
CA GLU A 411 -11.48 -9.25 -21.99
C GLU A 411 -11.27 -9.20 -20.46
N ASP A 412 -10.59 -10.19 -19.90
CA ASP A 412 -10.34 -10.30 -18.46
C ASP A 412 -11.57 -10.61 -17.60
N SER A 413 -12.62 -11.10 -18.19
CA SER A 413 -13.75 -11.64 -17.44
C SER A 413 -13.49 -13.07 -17.02
N ILE A 414 -14.10 -13.47 -15.93
CA ILE A 414 -14.11 -14.84 -15.43
C ILE A 414 -15.55 -15.33 -15.28
N VAL A 415 -15.76 -16.62 -15.43
CA VAL A 415 -17.02 -17.29 -15.15
C VAL A 415 -16.85 -18.11 -13.89
N MET A 416 -17.74 -17.96 -12.94
CA MET A 416 -17.70 -18.72 -11.68
C MET A 416 -18.90 -19.65 -11.55
N ASN A 417 -18.66 -20.76 -10.88
CA ASN A 417 -19.69 -21.72 -10.52
C ASN A 417 -20.56 -21.15 -9.38
N LYS A 418 -21.85 -20.95 -9.65
CA LYS A 418 -22.80 -20.42 -8.68
C LYS A 418 -22.89 -21.29 -7.43
N ALA A 419 -22.94 -22.61 -7.58
CA ALA A 419 -22.99 -23.52 -6.44
C ALA A 419 -21.74 -23.45 -5.55
N SER A 420 -20.55 -23.19 -6.11
CA SER A 420 -19.34 -22.97 -5.31
C SER A 420 -19.47 -21.73 -4.45
N LEU A 421 -20.05 -20.65 -4.96
CA LEU A 421 -20.30 -19.43 -4.19
C LEU A 421 -21.38 -19.64 -3.12
N GLU A 422 -22.41 -20.39 -3.42
CA GLU A 422 -23.48 -20.75 -2.45
C GLU A 422 -22.93 -21.60 -1.31
N ARG A 423 -21.97 -22.47 -1.58
CA ARG A 423 -21.22 -23.23 -0.55
C ARG A 423 -20.27 -22.36 0.29
N GLY A 424 -20.11 -21.09 -0.03
CA GLY A 424 -19.34 -20.13 0.75
C GLY A 424 -17.98 -19.76 0.17
N MET A 425 -17.67 -20.14 -1.07
CA MET A 425 -16.40 -19.75 -1.69
C MET A 425 -16.34 -18.24 -1.84
N PHE A 426 -15.20 -17.65 -1.41
CA PHE A 426 -14.93 -16.20 -1.39
C PHE A 426 -15.96 -15.34 -0.63
N ARG A 427 -16.80 -15.93 0.20
CA ARG A 427 -17.68 -15.16 1.08
C ARG A 427 -16.84 -14.35 2.04
N SER A 428 -17.14 -13.06 2.16
CA SER A 428 -16.41 -12.13 3.02
C SER A 428 -17.35 -11.36 3.94
N GLU A 429 -16.79 -10.85 5.02
CA GLU A 429 -17.44 -9.95 5.97
C GLU A 429 -16.74 -8.58 5.88
N GLN A 430 -17.56 -7.54 5.82
CA GLN A 430 -17.08 -6.17 5.90
C GLN A 430 -17.58 -5.55 7.19
N THR A 431 -16.69 -5.05 8.00
CA THR A 431 -16.99 -4.28 9.22
C THR A 431 -16.59 -2.84 9.02
N ARG A 432 -17.53 -1.93 9.25
CA ARG A 432 -17.26 -0.49 9.22
C ARG A 432 -17.54 0.10 10.59
N SER A 433 -16.55 0.78 11.14
CA SER A 433 -16.67 1.45 12.44
C SER A 433 -16.77 2.96 12.26
N TYR A 434 -17.73 3.53 12.93
CA TYR A 434 -17.97 4.98 12.98
C TYR A 434 -17.63 5.48 14.38
N LYS A 435 -16.90 6.58 14.44
CA LYS A 435 -16.50 7.19 15.71
C LYS A 435 -17.16 8.54 15.88
N ALA A 436 -17.55 8.83 17.11
CA ALA A 436 -18.03 10.15 17.50
C ALA A 436 -17.37 10.55 18.82
N GLU A 437 -16.97 11.81 18.93
CA GLU A 437 -16.35 12.37 20.12
C GLU A 437 -17.27 13.40 20.76
N VAL A 438 -17.19 13.51 22.07
CA VAL A 438 -17.95 14.47 22.90
C VAL A 438 -16.99 15.05 23.93
N ASP A 439 -16.99 16.36 24.07
CA ASP A 439 -16.16 17.04 25.06
C ASP A 439 -16.66 16.75 26.49
N THR A 440 -15.74 16.48 27.42
CA THR A 440 -16.06 16.34 28.85
C THR A 440 -16.25 17.71 29.52
N LYS A 441 -17.00 17.74 30.66
CA LYS A 441 -17.30 18.98 31.40
C LYS A 441 -16.04 19.72 31.87
N ASP A 442 -14.91 19.02 32.00
CA ASP A 442 -13.67 19.55 32.62
C ASP A 442 -12.67 20.16 31.62
N SER A 443 -13.01 20.29 30.35
CA SER A 443 -12.09 20.90 29.39
C SER A 443 -12.01 22.41 29.55
N GLU A 444 -10.97 22.91 30.25
CA GLU A 444 -10.70 24.32 30.55
C GLU A 444 -10.57 25.24 29.30
N LYS A 445 -10.60 24.72 28.09
CA LYS A 445 -10.37 25.47 26.84
C LYS A 445 -11.65 25.91 26.13
N ARG A 446 -12.78 25.99 26.80
CA ARG A 446 -14.03 26.42 26.15
C ARG A 446 -14.04 27.91 25.82
N LYS A 447 -14.35 28.19 24.58
CA LYS A 447 -14.92 29.48 24.20
C LYS A 447 -16.28 29.55 24.86
N LYS A 448 -16.55 30.63 25.59
CA LYS A 448 -17.72 30.90 26.47
C LYS A 448 -19.11 30.72 25.81
N MET A 449 -19.24 30.22 24.61
CA MET A 449 -20.51 30.15 23.87
C MET A 449 -20.87 28.75 23.33
N ASP A 450 -20.01 27.72 23.47
CA ASP A 450 -20.33 26.40 22.93
C ASP A 450 -21.03 25.54 23.99
N GLU A 451 -22.28 25.17 23.72
CA GLU A 451 -23.07 24.27 24.59
C GLU A 451 -22.45 22.85 24.58
N LEU A 452 -22.60 22.19 25.71
CA LEU A 452 -22.16 20.80 25.89
C LEU A 452 -22.97 19.85 25.02
N VAL A 453 -22.30 19.10 24.15
CA VAL A 453 -22.88 17.97 23.43
C VAL A 453 -22.71 16.71 24.28
N GLN A 454 -23.78 15.95 24.49
CA GLN A 454 -23.80 14.70 25.25
C GLN A 454 -24.34 13.57 24.35
N PHE A 455 -23.99 12.33 24.67
CA PHE A 455 -24.65 11.16 24.05
C PHE A 455 -26.05 11.04 24.68
N GLY A 456 -27.03 10.74 23.86
CA GLY A 456 -28.40 10.53 24.26
C GLY A 456 -29.38 10.43 23.09
N LYS A 457 -30.54 9.86 23.34
CA LYS A 457 -31.60 9.74 22.35
C LYS A 457 -32.42 11.01 22.27
N THR A 458 -32.55 11.57 21.09
CA THR A 458 -33.44 12.71 20.81
C THR A 458 -34.38 12.33 19.67
N TYR A 459 -35.61 12.86 19.72
CA TYR A 459 -36.50 12.77 18.56
C TYR A 459 -35.98 13.69 17.45
N SER A 460 -35.26 13.08 16.52
CA SER A 460 -34.53 13.77 15.47
C SER A 460 -35.41 14.00 14.23
N LYS A 461 -35.36 15.21 13.68
CA LYS A 461 -35.90 15.51 12.34
C LYS A 461 -34.92 15.05 11.22
N ILE A 462 -33.72 14.62 11.58
CA ILE A 462 -32.65 14.30 10.64
C ILE A 462 -32.74 12.86 10.13
N GLY A 463 -33.22 11.91 10.95
CA GLY A 463 -33.29 10.50 10.60
C GLY A 463 -34.15 9.70 11.58
N LYS A 464 -34.26 8.39 11.38
CA LYS A 464 -35.03 7.47 12.23
C LYS A 464 -34.22 7.07 13.45
N VAL A 465 -34.86 7.03 14.60
CA VAL A 465 -34.27 6.73 15.92
C VAL A 465 -34.75 5.42 16.52
N ASP A 466 -35.48 4.60 15.74
CA ASP A 466 -36.20 3.42 16.24
C ASP A 466 -35.25 2.35 16.82
N SER A 467 -34.03 2.28 16.30
CA SER A 467 -33.00 1.31 16.73
C SER A 467 -32.10 1.80 17.86
N LEU A 468 -32.30 3.02 18.37
CA LEU A 468 -31.49 3.59 19.44
C LEU A 468 -32.10 3.29 20.82
N GLU A 469 -31.23 2.96 21.77
CA GLU A 469 -31.55 2.95 23.20
C GLU A 469 -31.49 4.37 23.79
N ASP A 470 -31.90 4.54 25.05
CA ASP A 470 -31.95 5.86 25.71
C ASP A 470 -30.58 6.50 25.89
N ASP A 471 -29.50 5.70 25.89
CA ASP A 471 -28.11 6.13 25.94
C ASP A 471 -27.62 6.77 24.63
N GLY A 472 -28.43 6.72 23.57
CA GLY A 472 -28.09 7.24 22.24
C GLY A 472 -27.34 6.27 21.33
N PHE A 473 -27.22 4.98 21.72
CA PHE A 473 -26.56 3.97 20.90
C PHE A 473 -27.54 2.90 20.43
N PRO A 474 -27.29 2.28 19.27
CA PRO A 474 -28.15 1.20 18.80
C PRO A 474 -27.88 -0.09 19.57
N PHE A 475 -28.92 -0.88 19.80
CA PHE A 475 -28.76 -2.21 20.39
C PHE A 475 -27.94 -3.13 19.49
N ILE A 476 -27.14 -4.01 20.09
CA ILE A 476 -26.33 -4.98 19.38
C ILE A 476 -27.26 -5.96 18.63
N GLY A 477 -26.99 -6.17 17.33
CA GLY A 477 -27.84 -6.97 16.45
C GLY A 477 -28.89 -6.17 15.70
N ALA A 478 -29.03 -4.87 15.94
CA ALA A 478 -29.92 -4.00 15.17
C ALA A 478 -29.55 -3.96 13.70
N ASN A 479 -30.53 -4.11 12.84
CA ASN A 479 -30.33 -3.98 11.39
C ASN A 479 -30.53 -2.50 11.00
N MET A 480 -29.43 -1.85 10.69
CA MET A 480 -29.37 -0.43 10.35
C MET A 480 -29.44 -0.21 8.86
N SER A 481 -30.24 0.73 8.44
CA SER A 481 -30.46 1.11 7.05
C SER A 481 -30.01 2.54 6.76
N THR A 482 -29.96 2.90 5.50
CA THR A 482 -29.66 4.27 5.06
C THR A 482 -30.62 5.27 5.69
N GLY A 483 -30.06 6.30 6.31
CA GLY A 483 -30.84 7.37 6.96
C GLY A 483 -31.17 7.14 8.43
N ASP A 484 -30.89 5.94 8.98
CA ASP A 484 -31.04 5.68 10.41
C ASP A 484 -29.95 6.40 11.20
N ILE A 485 -30.30 6.88 12.38
CA ILE A 485 -29.33 7.45 13.31
C ILE A 485 -28.67 6.30 14.06
N PHE A 486 -27.34 6.28 14.06
CA PHE A 486 -26.56 5.24 14.73
C PHE A 486 -25.77 5.76 15.94
N ILE A 487 -25.60 7.09 16.09
CA ILE A 487 -25.10 7.73 17.31
C ILE A 487 -25.94 8.96 17.59
N GLY A 488 -26.74 8.90 18.65
CA GLY A 488 -27.52 10.03 19.16
C GLY A 488 -26.63 10.99 19.95
N ARG A 489 -26.69 12.25 19.59
CA ARG A 489 -26.02 13.34 20.33
C ARG A 489 -26.92 14.55 20.41
N CYS A 490 -27.02 15.12 21.60
CA CYS A 490 -27.82 16.32 21.85
C CYS A 490 -27.08 17.32 22.71
N THR A 491 -27.41 18.59 22.57
CA THR A 491 -27.02 19.62 23.52
C THR A 491 -28.01 19.71 24.65
N GLU A 492 -27.65 20.35 25.75
CA GLU A 492 -28.55 20.62 26.87
C GLU A 492 -29.77 21.48 26.45
N SER A 493 -29.62 22.32 25.43
CA SER A 493 -30.72 23.07 24.81
C SER A 493 -31.65 22.24 23.91
N GLY A 494 -31.33 20.95 23.68
CA GLY A 494 -32.12 20.07 22.81
C GLY A 494 -31.79 20.15 21.32
N ALA A 495 -30.70 20.82 20.94
CA ALA A 495 -30.26 20.83 19.55
C ALA A 495 -29.68 19.46 19.18
N ASP A 496 -30.06 18.97 18.00
CA ASP A 496 -29.71 17.64 17.52
C ASP A 496 -28.39 17.66 16.76
N HIS A 497 -27.39 16.92 17.28
CA HIS A 497 -26.09 16.68 16.67
C HIS A 497 -25.85 15.22 16.31
N SER A 498 -26.92 14.45 16.22
CA SER A 498 -26.89 13.01 15.93
C SER A 498 -26.26 12.70 14.58
N ILE A 499 -25.62 11.53 14.49
CA ILE A 499 -24.96 11.07 13.27
C ILE A 499 -25.82 9.99 12.62
N LYS A 500 -26.19 10.22 11.36
CA LYS A 500 -26.97 9.28 10.55
C LYS A 500 -26.11 8.53 9.54
N LEU A 501 -26.55 7.33 9.17
CA LEU A 501 -25.98 6.59 8.06
C LEU A 501 -26.20 7.32 6.75
N LYS A 502 -25.15 7.40 5.96
CA LYS A 502 -25.17 8.03 4.63
C LYS A 502 -25.83 7.09 3.63
N HIS A 503 -26.17 7.64 2.46
CA HIS A 503 -26.69 6.84 1.35
C HIS A 503 -25.72 5.68 1.04
N THR A 504 -26.28 4.48 0.83
CA THR A 504 -25.58 3.20 0.60
C THR A 504 -24.90 2.57 1.83
N GLU A 505 -24.90 3.20 2.98
CA GLU A 505 -24.39 2.60 4.22
C GLU A 505 -25.50 1.83 4.91
N ARG A 506 -25.22 0.57 5.25
CA ARG A 506 -26.15 -0.36 5.94
C ARG A 506 -25.36 -1.44 6.66
N GLY A 507 -25.96 -2.12 7.57
CA GLY A 507 -25.35 -3.27 8.24
C GLY A 507 -26.01 -3.59 9.56
N ILE A 508 -25.55 -4.68 10.18
CA ILE A 508 -25.99 -5.13 11.49
C ILE A 508 -24.99 -4.62 12.53
N VAL A 509 -25.48 -4.07 13.62
CA VAL A 509 -24.63 -3.60 14.72
C VAL A 509 -23.93 -4.80 15.36
N GLN A 510 -22.61 -4.82 15.32
CA GLN A 510 -21.78 -5.89 15.87
C GLN A 510 -21.30 -5.55 17.27
N LYS A 511 -20.83 -4.31 17.47
CA LYS A 511 -20.36 -3.85 18.77
C LYS A 511 -20.46 -2.35 18.91
N VAL A 512 -20.63 -1.92 20.16
CA VAL A 512 -20.57 -0.54 20.61
C VAL A 512 -19.46 -0.45 21.64
N VAL A 513 -18.52 0.46 21.45
CA VAL A 513 -17.39 0.69 22.37
C VAL A 513 -17.42 2.12 22.85
N LEU A 514 -17.46 2.29 24.15
CA LEU A 514 -17.34 3.57 24.83
C LEU A 514 -15.95 3.66 25.47
N SER A 515 -15.27 4.77 25.27
CA SER A 515 -13.94 5.01 25.81
C SER A 515 -13.68 6.52 25.93
N SER A 516 -12.58 6.87 26.56
CA SER A 516 -12.09 8.26 26.60
C SER A 516 -10.70 8.31 26.00
N ASN A 517 -10.36 9.43 25.36
CA ASN A 517 -9.02 9.67 24.85
C ASN A 517 -8.17 10.44 25.89
N ASP A 518 -6.86 10.52 25.63
CA ASP A 518 -5.89 11.18 26.50
C ASP A 518 -6.12 12.71 26.63
N GLU A 519 -6.96 13.29 25.76
CA GLU A 519 -7.35 14.70 25.79
C GLU A 519 -8.58 14.95 26.72
N GLY A 520 -9.08 13.92 27.39
CA GLY A 520 -10.26 14.01 28.25
C GLY A 520 -11.59 14.09 27.52
N LYS A 521 -11.63 13.69 26.23
CA LYS A 521 -12.87 13.58 25.46
C LYS A 521 -13.40 12.16 25.49
N ASN A 522 -14.69 12.03 25.75
CA ASN A 522 -15.35 10.74 25.59
C ASN A 522 -15.64 10.47 24.12
N PHE A 523 -15.34 9.28 23.67
CA PHE A 523 -15.69 8.86 22.34
C PHE A 523 -16.45 7.52 22.33
N ALA A 524 -17.30 7.37 21.35
CA ALA A 524 -18.01 6.14 21.06
C ALA A 524 -17.64 5.62 19.68
N ALA A 525 -17.49 4.32 19.54
CA ALA A 525 -17.30 3.65 18.26
C ALA A 525 -18.39 2.59 18.08
N VAL A 526 -19.18 2.73 17.03
CA VAL A 526 -20.20 1.77 16.63
C VAL A 526 -19.74 1.04 15.38
N SER A 527 -19.68 -0.29 15.44
CA SER A 527 -19.24 -1.14 14.32
C SER A 527 -20.42 -1.84 13.67
N LEU A 528 -20.57 -1.63 12.37
CA LEU A 528 -21.59 -2.28 11.54
C LEU A 528 -20.95 -3.37 10.71
N ARG A 529 -21.57 -4.55 10.73
CA ARG A 529 -21.15 -5.72 9.97
C ARG A 529 -22.06 -5.96 8.77
N GLN A 530 -21.47 -6.32 7.65
CA GLN A 530 -22.17 -6.72 6.44
C GLN A 530 -21.50 -7.95 5.83
N VAL A 531 -22.28 -9.00 5.56
CA VAL A 531 -21.80 -10.17 4.83
C VAL A 531 -21.93 -9.91 3.33
N ARG A 532 -20.87 -10.20 2.59
CA ARG A 532 -20.79 -10.00 1.14
C ARG A 532 -20.41 -11.29 0.44
N SER A 533 -21.34 -11.87 -0.28
CA SER A 533 -21.03 -12.94 -1.23
C SER A 533 -20.57 -12.35 -2.56
N PRO A 534 -19.71 -13.04 -3.32
CA PRO A 534 -19.33 -12.60 -4.65
C PRO A 534 -20.53 -12.35 -5.55
N CYS A 535 -20.50 -11.26 -6.28
CA CYS A 535 -21.50 -10.90 -7.26
C CYS A 535 -20.87 -10.43 -8.56
N LEU A 536 -21.68 -10.30 -9.62
CA LEU A 536 -21.17 -9.81 -10.91
C LEU A 536 -20.48 -8.45 -10.76
N GLY A 537 -19.32 -8.32 -11.38
CA GLY A 537 -18.51 -7.12 -11.31
C GLY A 537 -17.43 -7.11 -10.21
N ASP A 538 -17.40 -8.09 -9.33
CA ASP A 538 -16.35 -8.24 -8.33
C ASP A 538 -15.03 -8.66 -8.96
N LYS A 539 -13.92 -8.19 -8.41
CA LYS A 539 -12.58 -8.48 -8.91
C LYS A 539 -11.92 -9.63 -8.16
N PHE A 540 -11.34 -10.53 -8.94
CA PHE A 540 -10.51 -11.63 -8.47
C PHE A 540 -9.16 -11.62 -9.17
N SER A 541 -8.16 -12.23 -8.56
CA SER A 541 -6.83 -12.35 -9.14
C SER A 541 -6.17 -13.67 -8.75
N SER A 542 -5.41 -14.25 -9.66
CA SER A 542 -4.43 -15.29 -9.30
C SER A 542 -3.18 -14.66 -8.67
N MET A 543 -2.22 -15.45 -8.27
CA MET A 543 -0.92 -14.96 -7.78
C MET A 543 0.05 -14.55 -8.90
N HIS A 544 -0.40 -14.47 -10.14
CA HIS A 544 0.43 -14.19 -11.32
C HIS A 544 0.07 -12.87 -12.01
N GLY A 545 -0.59 -11.95 -11.31
CA GLY A 545 -1.02 -10.68 -11.90
C GLY A 545 -2.14 -10.81 -12.94
N GLN A 546 -2.85 -11.93 -12.95
CA GLN A 546 -4.01 -12.21 -13.80
C GLN A 546 -5.29 -11.81 -13.09
N LYS A 547 -5.57 -10.51 -13.02
CA LYS A 547 -6.82 -9.99 -12.47
C LYS A 547 -7.97 -10.24 -13.45
N GLY A 548 -9.13 -10.59 -12.91
CA GLY A 548 -10.34 -10.76 -13.69
C GLY A 548 -11.56 -10.23 -12.96
N VAL A 549 -12.57 -9.86 -13.72
CA VAL A 549 -13.86 -9.39 -13.22
C VAL A 549 -14.88 -10.52 -13.40
N LEU A 550 -15.69 -10.79 -12.39
CA LEU A 550 -16.75 -11.77 -12.50
C LEU A 550 -17.80 -11.31 -13.53
N GLY A 551 -17.79 -11.95 -14.68
CA GLY A 551 -18.65 -11.61 -15.81
C GLY A 551 -19.95 -12.40 -15.84
N TYR A 552 -19.93 -13.65 -15.36
CA TYR A 552 -21.11 -14.51 -15.37
C TYR A 552 -21.06 -15.53 -14.23
N LEU A 553 -22.23 -15.84 -13.68
CA LEU A 553 -22.45 -16.92 -12.71
C LEU A 553 -23.24 -18.02 -13.42
N GLU A 554 -22.59 -19.14 -13.68
CA GLU A 554 -23.19 -20.28 -14.34
C GLU A 554 -23.67 -21.29 -13.28
N GLU A 555 -24.80 -21.91 -13.53
CA GLU A 555 -25.28 -23.03 -12.72
C GLU A 555 -24.34 -24.23 -12.83
N GLN A 556 -24.08 -24.94 -11.75
CA GLN A 556 -23.16 -26.08 -11.73
C GLN A 556 -23.48 -27.16 -12.78
N GLN A 557 -24.76 -27.41 -13.02
CA GLN A 557 -25.21 -28.39 -13.99
C GLN A 557 -24.81 -28.08 -15.43
N ASN A 558 -24.60 -26.81 -15.76
CA ASN A 558 -24.23 -26.34 -17.09
C ASN A 558 -22.71 -26.28 -17.32
N PHE A 559 -21.94 -26.46 -16.26
CA PHE A 559 -20.47 -26.45 -16.39
C PHE A 559 -19.95 -27.72 -17.04
N PRO A 560 -18.82 -27.65 -17.73
CA PRO A 560 -18.10 -28.84 -18.15
C PRO A 560 -17.64 -29.65 -16.95
N PHE A 561 -17.72 -30.96 -17.02
CA PHE A 561 -17.29 -31.85 -15.95
C PHE A 561 -16.41 -33.00 -16.47
N THR A 562 -15.50 -33.49 -15.64
CA THR A 562 -14.62 -34.62 -15.96
C THR A 562 -15.33 -35.95 -15.75
N ILE A 563 -14.73 -37.05 -16.24
CA ILE A 563 -15.21 -38.43 -16.00
C ILE A 563 -15.31 -38.71 -14.50
N GLN A 564 -14.47 -38.12 -13.67
CA GLN A 564 -14.51 -38.30 -12.21
C GLN A 564 -15.55 -37.42 -11.53
N GLY A 565 -16.33 -36.64 -12.28
CA GLY A 565 -17.35 -35.74 -11.75
C GLY A 565 -16.82 -34.41 -11.20
N ILE A 566 -15.59 -34.04 -11.50
CA ILE A 566 -15.00 -32.77 -11.06
C ILE A 566 -15.56 -31.66 -11.94
N VAL A 567 -16.15 -30.64 -11.31
CA VAL A 567 -16.68 -29.44 -11.96
C VAL A 567 -15.76 -28.27 -11.58
N PRO A 568 -15.31 -27.44 -12.52
CA PRO A 568 -14.48 -26.28 -12.18
C PRO A 568 -15.26 -25.23 -11.36
N ASP A 569 -14.53 -24.53 -10.50
CA ASP A 569 -15.06 -23.38 -9.75
C ASP A 569 -14.98 -22.09 -10.58
N ILE A 570 -13.92 -21.96 -11.36
CA ILE A 570 -13.63 -20.78 -12.17
C ILE A 570 -13.25 -21.23 -13.57
N VAL A 571 -13.75 -20.53 -14.60
CA VAL A 571 -13.31 -20.70 -15.97
C VAL A 571 -12.70 -19.39 -16.47
N ILE A 572 -11.44 -19.47 -16.89
CA ILE A 572 -10.67 -18.32 -17.37
C ILE A 572 -10.38 -18.45 -18.89
N ASN A 573 -10.26 -17.30 -19.54
CA ASN A 573 -9.98 -17.24 -20.97
C ASN A 573 -8.53 -17.63 -21.27
N PRO A 574 -8.27 -18.58 -22.19
CA PRO A 574 -6.92 -18.95 -22.61
C PRO A 574 -6.15 -17.81 -23.27
N HIS A 575 -6.81 -16.84 -23.88
CA HIS A 575 -6.19 -15.68 -24.53
C HIS A 575 -5.48 -14.73 -23.54
N ALA A 576 -5.72 -14.89 -22.24
CA ALA A 576 -5.01 -14.11 -21.21
C ALA A 576 -3.53 -14.49 -21.06
N PHE A 577 -3.11 -15.69 -21.49
CA PHE A 577 -1.76 -16.18 -21.25
C PHE A 577 -0.72 -15.70 -22.29
N PRO A 578 -0.94 -15.78 -23.61
CA PRO A 578 0.09 -15.42 -24.58
C PRO A 578 0.51 -13.95 -24.49
N SER A 579 -0.45 -13.04 -24.38
CA SER A 579 -0.16 -11.60 -24.33
C SER A 579 0.51 -11.16 -23.03
N ARG A 580 0.27 -11.89 -21.93
CA ARG A 580 0.80 -11.55 -20.60
C ARG A 580 2.02 -12.35 -20.19
N GLN A 581 2.31 -13.41 -20.91
CA GLN A 581 3.49 -14.26 -20.66
C GLN A 581 3.56 -14.71 -19.19
N THR A 582 2.48 -15.34 -18.70
CA THR A 582 2.36 -15.86 -17.33
C THR A 582 2.25 -17.39 -17.29
N PRO A 583 3.24 -18.14 -17.75
CA PRO A 583 3.22 -19.60 -17.70
C PRO A 583 3.27 -20.15 -16.27
N GLY A 584 3.72 -19.34 -15.30
CA GLY A 584 3.79 -19.72 -13.89
C GLY A 584 2.45 -20.17 -13.34
N GLN A 585 1.33 -19.57 -13.77
CA GLN A 585 -0.01 -19.98 -13.35
C GLN A 585 -0.35 -21.41 -13.83
N LEU A 586 0.03 -21.79 -15.03
CA LEU A 586 -0.18 -23.14 -15.55
C LEU A 586 0.70 -24.15 -14.82
N LEU A 587 1.94 -23.79 -14.53
CA LEU A 587 2.85 -24.63 -13.73
C LEU A 587 2.34 -24.81 -12.31
N GLU A 588 1.81 -23.75 -11.69
CA GLU A 588 1.16 -23.80 -10.38
C GLU A 588 -0.02 -24.76 -10.39
N ALA A 589 -0.91 -24.65 -11.39
CA ALA A 589 -2.08 -25.51 -11.50
C ALA A 589 -1.68 -26.98 -11.68
N ALA A 590 -0.68 -27.27 -12.51
CA ALA A 590 -0.17 -28.63 -12.72
C ALA A 590 0.46 -29.21 -11.44
N LEU A 591 1.32 -28.44 -10.77
CA LEU A 591 1.95 -28.85 -9.51
C LEU A 591 0.90 -29.09 -8.44
N SER A 592 -0.02 -28.16 -8.26
CA SER A 592 -1.09 -28.25 -7.26
C SER A 592 -2.02 -29.44 -7.51
N LYS A 593 -2.31 -29.75 -8.78
CA LYS A 593 -3.11 -30.93 -9.17
C LYS A 593 -2.41 -32.23 -8.74
N GLY A 594 -1.10 -32.31 -8.96
CA GLY A 594 -0.30 -33.43 -8.50
C GLY A 594 -0.22 -33.57 -6.97
N ILE A 595 -0.27 -32.44 -6.24
CA ILE A 595 -0.25 -32.42 -4.79
C ILE A 595 -1.61 -32.83 -4.20
N ALA A 596 -2.70 -32.42 -4.82
CA ALA A 596 -4.07 -32.61 -4.32
C ALA A 596 -4.56 -34.07 -4.43
N SER A 597 -3.99 -34.84 -5.36
CA SER A 597 -4.39 -36.24 -5.56
C SER A 597 -3.54 -37.20 -4.72
N PRO A 598 -4.14 -38.15 -4.01
CA PRO A 598 -3.39 -39.19 -3.31
C PRO A 598 -2.65 -40.06 -4.34
N ILE A 599 -1.35 -40.25 -4.14
CA ILE A 599 -0.54 -41.18 -4.94
C ILE A 599 -1.12 -42.58 -4.74
N GLN A 600 -1.62 -43.21 -5.81
CA GLN A 600 -2.10 -44.58 -5.76
C GLN A 600 -0.88 -45.48 -5.46
N LYS A 601 -0.89 -46.10 -4.28
CA LYS A 601 0.05 -47.18 -3.94
C LYS A 601 -0.30 -48.38 -4.85
N LYS A 602 0.56 -48.72 -5.78
CA LYS A 602 0.48 -50.05 -6.39
C LYS A 602 0.77 -51.06 -5.29
N GLU A 603 -0.19 -51.89 -5.01
CA GLU A 603 0.00 -53.06 -4.12
C GLU A 603 1.17 -53.87 -4.65
N GLY A 604 2.19 -54.07 -3.84
CA GLY A 604 3.34 -54.93 -4.13
C GLY A 604 4.68 -54.24 -4.48
N SER A 605 4.77 -52.93 -4.51
CA SER A 605 6.07 -52.25 -4.66
C SER A 605 6.59 -51.73 -3.33
N SER A 606 7.72 -52.27 -2.84
CA SER A 606 8.53 -51.74 -1.75
C SER A 606 9.26 -50.45 -2.17
N ALA A 607 8.64 -49.64 -3.02
CA ALA A 607 9.23 -48.39 -3.49
C ALA A 607 9.23 -47.39 -2.31
N ALA A 608 10.43 -46.93 -1.97
CA ALA A 608 10.70 -45.83 -1.05
C ALA A 608 9.70 -44.70 -1.28
N TYR A 609 9.18 -44.14 -0.20
CA TYR A 609 8.33 -42.97 -0.23
C TYR A 609 8.95 -41.89 -1.10
N THR A 610 8.52 -41.78 -2.34
CA THR A 610 8.97 -40.69 -3.22
C THR A 610 8.43 -39.41 -2.62
N LYS A 611 9.33 -38.58 -2.15
CA LYS A 611 9.01 -37.27 -1.54
C LYS A 611 8.21 -36.46 -2.54
N LEU A 612 6.99 -36.09 -2.15
CA LEU A 612 6.12 -35.30 -2.99
C LEU A 612 6.71 -33.88 -3.17
N THR A 613 6.97 -33.47 -4.39
CA THR A 613 7.48 -32.14 -4.68
C THR A 613 6.35 -31.12 -4.48
N ARG A 614 6.53 -30.19 -3.55
CA ARG A 614 5.58 -29.12 -3.24
C ARG A 614 6.13 -27.71 -3.42
N HIS A 615 7.44 -27.60 -3.66
CA HIS A 615 8.14 -26.33 -3.72
C HIS A 615 8.02 -25.68 -5.09
N ALA A 616 7.61 -24.41 -5.08
CA ALA A 616 7.56 -23.55 -6.24
C ALA A 616 8.36 -22.26 -6.01
N THR A 617 9.47 -22.37 -5.26
CA THR A 617 10.32 -21.24 -4.87
C THR A 617 10.93 -20.59 -6.11
N PRO A 618 10.88 -19.26 -6.26
CA PRO A 618 11.52 -18.57 -7.39
C PRO A 618 13.00 -18.92 -7.47
N PHE A 619 13.50 -19.16 -8.69
CA PHE A 619 14.87 -19.58 -9.03
C PHE A 619 15.28 -21.00 -8.59
N SER A 620 14.50 -21.65 -7.75
CA SER A 620 14.71 -23.03 -7.29
C SER A 620 13.47 -23.90 -7.56
N THR A 621 12.84 -23.69 -8.71
CA THR A 621 11.63 -24.40 -9.13
C THR A 621 11.92 -25.81 -9.61
N PRO A 622 11.00 -26.76 -9.41
CA PRO A 622 11.09 -28.08 -10.02
C PRO A 622 11.02 -27.98 -11.54
N GLY A 623 11.70 -28.89 -12.22
CA GLY A 623 11.65 -28.97 -13.68
C GLY A 623 10.26 -29.39 -14.18
N VAL A 624 9.92 -28.98 -15.41
CA VAL A 624 8.63 -29.35 -16.03
C VAL A 624 8.45 -30.87 -16.09
N THR A 625 9.51 -31.61 -16.39
CA THR A 625 9.53 -33.08 -16.40
C THR A 625 9.18 -33.67 -15.05
N GLU A 626 9.69 -33.13 -13.96
CA GLU A 626 9.41 -33.56 -12.60
C GLU A 626 7.93 -33.33 -12.24
N ILE A 627 7.38 -32.17 -12.58
CA ILE A 627 5.96 -31.85 -12.37
C ILE A 627 5.07 -32.80 -13.17
N THR A 628 5.39 -33.03 -14.44
CA THR A 628 4.59 -33.88 -15.32
C THR A 628 4.65 -35.36 -14.91
N GLU A 629 5.78 -35.82 -14.40
CA GLU A 629 5.90 -37.17 -13.84
C GLU A 629 5.08 -37.30 -12.55
N GLN A 630 5.09 -36.30 -11.70
CA GLN A 630 4.26 -36.29 -10.50
C GLN A 630 2.79 -36.36 -10.84
N LEU A 631 2.33 -35.62 -11.87
CA LEU A 631 0.95 -35.69 -12.38
C LEU A 631 0.62 -37.10 -12.89
N HIS A 632 1.52 -37.70 -13.67
CA HIS A 632 1.31 -39.04 -14.21
C HIS A 632 1.23 -40.10 -13.13
N ARG A 633 2.07 -40.03 -12.09
CA ARG A 633 2.03 -40.91 -10.93
C ARG A 633 0.72 -40.75 -10.12
N ALA A 634 0.16 -39.56 -10.13
CA ALA A 634 -1.15 -39.26 -9.51
C ALA A 634 -2.36 -39.73 -10.35
N GLY A 635 -2.12 -40.32 -11.52
CA GLY A 635 -3.17 -40.86 -12.40
C GLY A 635 -3.75 -39.85 -13.40
N PHE A 636 -3.12 -38.71 -13.57
CA PHE A 636 -3.55 -37.66 -14.50
C PHE A 636 -2.70 -37.67 -15.79
N SER A 637 -3.17 -36.96 -16.80
CA SER A 637 -2.40 -36.66 -17.99
C SER A 637 -1.13 -35.87 -17.64
N ARG A 638 0.01 -36.21 -18.29
CA ARG A 638 1.27 -35.43 -18.11
C ARG A 638 1.13 -33.95 -18.47
N TRP A 639 0.17 -33.60 -19.31
CA TRP A 639 -0.07 -32.23 -19.78
C TRP A 639 -1.07 -31.46 -18.94
N GLY A 640 -1.63 -32.05 -17.88
CA GLY A 640 -2.59 -31.42 -17.01
C GLY A 640 -3.99 -31.20 -17.63
N ASN A 641 -4.19 -31.68 -18.85
CA ASN A 641 -5.45 -31.58 -19.56
C ASN A 641 -6.42 -32.73 -19.21
N GLU A 642 -7.70 -32.48 -19.37
CA GLU A 642 -8.77 -33.43 -19.07
C GLU A 642 -9.75 -33.54 -20.24
N ARG A 643 -10.32 -34.73 -20.42
CA ARG A 643 -11.52 -34.89 -21.22
C ARG A 643 -12.72 -34.49 -20.39
N VAL A 644 -13.53 -33.60 -20.94
CA VAL A 644 -14.68 -33.05 -20.25
C VAL A 644 -15.95 -33.27 -21.07
N TYR A 645 -17.06 -33.37 -20.36
CA TYR A 645 -18.40 -33.45 -20.92
C TYR A 645 -19.09 -32.11 -20.83
N ASN A 646 -19.86 -31.75 -21.84
CA ASN A 646 -20.66 -30.53 -21.82
C ASN A 646 -21.85 -30.73 -20.86
N GLY A 647 -21.94 -29.89 -19.83
CA GLY A 647 -23.02 -30.02 -18.85
C GLY A 647 -24.41 -29.80 -19.40
N ARG A 648 -24.57 -29.06 -20.50
CA ARG A 648 -25.86 -28.78 -21.14
C ARG A 648 -26.34 -29.90 -22.05
N SER A 649 -25.46 -30.48 -22.84
CA SER A 649 -25.81 -31.52 -23.82
C SER A 649 -25.48 -32.93 -23.33
N GLY A 650 -24.64 -33.09 -22.33
CA GLY A 650 -24.11 -34.38 -21.87
C GLY A 650 -23.11 -35.01 -22.83
N GLU A 651 -22.79 -34.38 -23.95
CA GLU A 651 -21.86 -34.92 -24.95
C GLU A 651 -20.39 -34.66 -24.55
N MET A 652 -19.53 -35.59 -24.91
CA MET A 652 -18.11 -35.46 -24.73
C MET A 652 -17.55 -34.37 -25.65
N MET A 653 -16.84 -33.42 -25.07
CA MET A 653 -16.15 -32.36 -25.85
C MET A 653 -14.96 -32.95 -26.60
N ARG A 654 -14.80 -32.57 -27.86
CA ARG A 654 -13.69 -33.04 -28.71
C ARG A 654 -12.33 -32.45 -28.29
N SER A 655 -12.31 -31.36 -27.56
CA SER A 655 -11.10 -30.70 -27.06
C SER A 655 -10.70 -31.21 -25.69
N LEU A 656 -9.40 -31.16 -25.41
CA LEU A 656 -8.84 -31.40 -24.08
C LEU A 656 -8.71 -30.07 -23.35
N ILE A 657 -9.24 -29.97 -22.14
CA ILE A 657 -9.26 -28.74 -21.35
C ILE A 657 -8.22 -28.83 -20.24
N PHE A 658 -7.32 -27.84 -20.16
CA PHE A 658 -6.39 -27.73 -19.06
C PHE A 658 -7.14 -27.33 -17.80
N MET A 659 -7.00 -28.11 -16.73
CA MET A 659 -7.71 -27.91 -15.49
C MET A 659 -6.82 -28.28 -14.30
N GLY A 660 -6.82 -27.46 -13.26
CA GLY A 660 -6.11 -27.74 -12.02
C GLY A 660 -6.41 -26.74 -10.92
N PRO A 661 -6.09 -27.08 -9.65
CA PRO A 661 -6.20 -26.17 -8.54
C PRO A 661 -5.25 -24.99 -8.70
N THR A 662 -5.78 -23.78 -8.57
CA THR A 662 -5.00 -22.53 -8.59
C THR A 662 -5.43 -21.68 -7.41
N PHE A 663 -4.48 -21.03 -6.74
CA PHE A 663 -4.77 -20.14 -5.62
C PHE A 663 -5.28 -18.81 -6.14
N TYR A 664 -6.54 -18.49 -5.81
CA TYR A 664 -7.22 -17.26 -6.19
C TYR A 664 -7.46 -16.35 -5.01
N GLN A 665 -7.43 -15.06 -5.25
CA GLN A 665 -7.65 -13.99 -4.28
C GLN A 665 -8.87 -13.17 -4.68
N ARG A 666 -9.72 -12.82 -3.71
CA ARG A 666 -10.74 -11.80 -3.87
C ARG A 666 -10.16 -10.44 -3.53
N LEU A 667 -10.32 -9.47 -4.43
CA LEU A 667 -9.82 -8.13 -4.21
C LEU A 667 -10.88 -7.24 -3.54
N VAL A 668 -10.42 -6.19 -2.86
CA VAL A 668 -11.30 -5.25 -2.12
C VAL A 668 -12.23 -4.43 -3.02
N HIS A 669 -12.01 -4.45 -4.33
CA HIS A 669 -12.84 -3.74 -5.31
C HIS A 669 -14.12 -4.52 -5.62
N MET A 670 -15.16 -4.27 -4.84
CA MET A 670 -16.46 -4.90 -5.02
C MET A 670 -17.40 -3.99 -5.80
N SER A 671 -18.24 -4.57 -6.65
CA SER A 671 -19.23 -3.84 -7.46
C SER A 671 -20.24 -3.10 -6.59
N GLU A 672 -20.65 -3.70 -5.48
CA GLU A 672 -21.60 -3.09 -4.54
C GLU A 672 -21.13 -1.73 -4.01
N ASP A 673 -19.84 -1.56 -3.80
CA ASP A 673 -19.25 -0.28 -3.36
C ASP A 673 -19.16 0.75 -4.47
N LYS A 674 -19.31 0.36 -5.73
CA LYS A 674 -19.11 1.20 -6.91
C LYS A 674 -20.41 1.54 -7.64
N VAL A 675 -21.51 0.82 -7.37
CA VAL A 675 -22.81 1.13 -7.96
C VAL A 675 -23.23 2.52 -7.52
N LYS A 676 -23.54 3.35 -8.50
CA LYS A 676 -23.96 4.73 -8.32
C LYS A 676 -25.26 4.95 -9.09
N PHE A 677 -26.25 5.47 -8.42
CA PHE A 677 -27.53 5.79 -9.01
C PHE A 677 -28.12 7.03 -8.37
N ARG A 678 -28.92 7.74 -9.12
CA ARG A 678 -29.59 8.96 -8.70
C ARG A 678 -30.93 9.07 -9.37
N ASN A 679 -31.93 9.41 -8.58
CA ASN A 679 -33.19 9.93 -9.08
C ASN A 679 -33.16 11.48 -8.97
N THR A 680 -33.42 12.00 -7.80
CA THR A 680 -33.28 13.41 -7.43
C THR A 680 -32.35 13.54 -6.23
N GLY A 681 -31.73 14.69 -6.04
CA GLY A 681 -30.83 14.88 -4.91
C GLY A 681 -30.12 16.24 -4.94
N PRO A 682 -29.13 16.47 -4.08
CA PRO A 682 -28.44 17.73 -3.96
C PRO A 682 -27.69 18.11 -5.22
N VAL A 683 -27.61 19.41 -5.46
CA VAL A 683 -26.91 19.99 -6.59
C VAL A 683 -25.74 20.86 -6.10
N HIS A 684 -24.79 21.12 -6.97
CA HIS A 684 -23.66 21.97 -6.65
C HIS A 684 -24.15 23.43 -6.50
N PRO A 685 -23.73 24.16 -5.44
CA PRO A 685 -24.24 25.51 -5.18
C PRO A 685 -24.00 26.51 -6.31
N LEU A 686 -22.84 26.44 -6.96
CA LEU A 686 -22.46 27.37 -8.03
C LEU A 686 -23.07 26.96 -9.38
N THR A 687 -22.85 25.74 -9.84
CA THR A 687 -23.24 25.30 -11.19
C THR A 687 -24.64 24.71 -11.26
N ARG A 688 -25.26 24.40 -10.14
CA ARG A 688 -26.56 23.72 -10.00
C ARG A 688 -26.67 22.40 -10.76
N GLN A 689 -25.53 21.80 -11.07
CA GLN A 689 -25.45 20.46 -11.61
C GLN A 689 -25.49 19.41 -10.47
N PRO A 690 -25.94 18.18 -10.71
CA PRO A 690 -25.88 17.13 -9.71
C PRO A 690 -24.49 16.95 -9.13
N VAL A 691 -24.38 16.80 -7.79
CA VAL A 691 -23.10 16.53 -7.14
C VAL A 691 -22.53 15.19 -7.58
N ALA A 692 -21.21 15.03 -7.51
CA ALA A 692 -20.53 13.82 -7.97
C ALA A 692 -20.42 12.73 -6.89
N ASP A 693 -20.60 13.06 -5.62
CA ASP A 693 -20.38 12.13 -4.50
C ASP A 693 -21.50 11.09 -4.38
N ARG A 694 -21.15 9.79 -4.49
CA ARG A 694 -22.06 8.64 -4.34
C ARG A 694 -22.82 8.67 -3.02
N LYS A 695 -22.16 9.01 -1.91
CA LYS A 695 -22.77 9.03 -0.56
C LYS A 695 -23.74 10.19 -0.34
N ARG A 696 -23.77 11.15 -1.24
CA ARG A 696 -24.63 12.34 -1.22
C ARG A 696 -25.69 12.31 -2.33
N PHE A 697 -26.13 11.15 -2.76
CA PHE A 697 -27.05 10.97 -3.89
C PHE A 697 -26.51 11.64 -5.17
N GLY A 698 -25.24 11.46 -5.43
CA GLY A 698 -24.59 12.03 -6.60
C GLY A 698 -24.97 11.39 -7.92
N GLY A 699 -24.88 12.18 -8.98
CA GLY A 699 -25.12 11.74 -10.37
C GLY A 699 -23.89 11.12 -11.02
N ILE A 700 -24.14 10.44 -12.14
CA ILE A 700 -23.08 9.90 -13.02
C ILE A 700 -22.65 10.99 -13.98
N ARG A 701 -21.36 11.11 -14.22
CA ARG A 701 -20.84 12.05 -15.20
C ARG A 701 -21.16 11.57 -16.60
N PHE A 702 -21.84 12.40 -17.37
CA PHE A 702 -22.01 12.25 -18.82
C PHE A 702 -20.88 13.01 -19.51
N GLY A 703 -19.85 12.31 -19.97
CA GLY A 703 -18.64 12.91 -20.55
C GLY A 703 -18.82 13.34 -22.01
N GLU A 704 -17.78 13.95 -22.58
CA GLU A 704 -17.80 14.38 -23.99
C GLU A 704 -17.88 13.20 -24.97
N MET A 705 -17.23 12.07 -24.65
CA MET A 705 -17.27 10.87 -25.50
C MET A 705 -18.68 10.27 -25.57
N GLU A 706 -19.41 10.24 -24.46
CA GLU A 706 -20.81 9.79 -24.41
C GLU A 706 -21.72 10.75 -25.21
N ARG A 707 -21.47 12.04 -25.12
CA ARG A 707 -22.15 13.06 -26.00
C ARG A 707 -21.89 12.75 -27.46
N ASP A 708 -20.66 12.49 -27.84
CA ASP A 708 -20.27 12.21 -29.23
C ASP A 708 -20.96 10.96 -29.77
N CYS A 709 -21.11 9.94 -28.93
CA CYS A 709 -21.86 8.74 -29.26
C CYS A 709 -23.35 9.05 -29.58
N LEU A 710 -24.01 9.86 -28.75
CA LEU A 710 -25.41 10.25 -28.97
C LEU A 710 -25.59 11.14 -30.21
N ILE A 711 -24.63 12.00 -30.47
CA ILE A 711 -24.63 12.84 -31.71
C ILE A 711 -24.47 11.93 -32.92
N ALA A 712 -23.56 10.97 -32.89
CA ALA A 712 -23.36 10.02 -33.99
C ALA A 712 -24.60 9.20 -34.30
N HIS A 713 -25.37 8.84 -33.29
CA HIS A 713 -26.67 8.17 -33.47
C HIS A 713 -27.81 9.09 -33.91
N GLY A 714 -27.64 10.42 -33.86
CA GLY A 714 -28.71 11.37 -34.13
C GLY A 714 -29.78 11.42 -33.03
N ALA A 715 -29.50 10.91 -31.83
CA ALA A 715 -30.43 10.80 -30.71
C ALA A 715 -30.61 12.13 -29.97
N SER A 716 -31.19 13.16 -30.65
CA SER A 716 -31.32 14.52 -30.13
C SER A 716 -32.18 14.62 -28.86
N ALA A 717 -33.29 13.88 -28.81
CA ALA A 717 -34.16 13.86 -27.62
C ALA A 717 -33.47 13.31 -26.39
N ASN A 718 -32.69 12.22 -26.52
CA ASN A 718 -31.92 11.65 -25.44
C ASN A 718 -30.77 12.59 -24.99
N LEU A 719 -30.12 13.25 -25.97
CA LEU A 719 -29.07 14.23 -25.67
C LEU A 719 -29.63 15.43 -24.88
N HIS A 720 -30.78 15.94 -25.28
CA HIS A 720 -31.48 17.03 -24.58
C HIS A 720 -31.89 16.62 -23.16
N GLU A 721 -32.44 15.43 -22.99
CA GLU A 721 -32.80 14.91 -21.67
C GLU A 721 -31.58 14.84 -20.76
N ARG A 722 -30.48 14.22 -21.23
CA ARG A 722 -29.29 13.97 -20.42
C ARG A 722 -28.51 15.24 -20.07
N LEU A 723 -28.37 16.17 -20.97
CA LEU A 723 -27.55 17.36 -20.77
C LEU A 723 -28.33 18.58 -20.23
N PHE A 724 -29.65 18.55 -20.31
CA PHE A 724 -30.47 19.68 -19.90
C PHE A 724 -31.56 19.29 -18.89
N THR A 725 -32.53 18.46 -19.26
CA THR A 725 -33.69 18.20 -18.42
C THR A 725 -33.35 17.57 -17.09
N LEU A 726 -32.44 16.58 -17.08
CA LEU A 726 -32.02 15.86 -15.90
C LEU A 726 -30.77 16.47 -15.19
N SER A 727 -30.15 17.47 -15.78
CA SER A 727 -28.96 18.11 -15.25
C SER A 727 -29.30 19.44 -14.59
N ASP A 728 -29.13 20.53 -15.29
CA ASP A 728 -29.21 21.90 -14.78
C ASP A 728 -30.20 22.78 -15.55
N SER A 729 -31.39 22.27 -15.83
CA SER A 729 -32.42 23.06 -16.52
C SER A 729 -32.76 24.35 -15.76
N SER A 730 -32.72 25.44 -16.44
CA SER A 730 -32.97 26.78 -15.89
C SER A 730 -33.63 27.69 -16.90
N GLN A 731 -34.00 28.88 -16.44
CA GLN A 731 -34.63 29.89 -17.25
C GLN A 731 -33.77 31.16 -17.27
N MET A 732 -33.72 31.77 -18.43
CA MET A 732 -33.08 33.05 -18.63
C MET A 732 -34.09 34.01 -19.33
N HIS A 733 -34.03 35.28 -18.98
CA HIS A 733 -34.87 36.31 -19.60
C HIS A 733 -34.00 37.12 -20.54
N ILE A 734 -34.48 37.29 -21.75
CA ILE A 734 -33.79 38.04 -22.83
C ILE A 734 -34.73 39.10 -23.39
N CYS A 735 -34.22 40.29 -23.56
CA CYS A 735 -34.97 41.36 -24.24
C CYS A 735 -34.77 41.24 -25.75
N ARG A 736 -35.84 41.07 -26.50
CA ARG A 736 -35.80 40.98 -27.98
C ARG A 736 -35.38 42.28 -28.68
N LYS A 737 -35.62 43.43 -28.05
CA LYS A 737 -35.29 44.73 -28.60
C LYS A 737 -33.78 45.03 -28.54
N CYS A 738 -33.17 44.91 -27.41
CA CYS A 738 -31.72 45.15 -27.22
C CYS A 738 -30.86 43.90 -27.28
N LYS A 739 -31.49 42.71 -27.44
CA LYS A 739 -30.83 41.42 -27.56
C LYS A 739 -29.92 41.05 -26.38
N THR A 740 -30.12 41.67 -25.22
CA THR A 740 -29.31 41.46 -24.02
C THR A 740 -30.08 40.74 -22.92
N TYR A 741 -29.35 40.28 -21.92
CA TYR A 741 -29.88 39.63 -20.75
C TYR A 741 -30.78 40.58 -19.92
N ALA A 742 -31.95 40.13 -19.53
CA ALA A 742 -32.88 40.84 -18.67
C ALA A 742 -33.09 40.11 -17.35
N ASN A 743 -33.28 40.83 -16.27
CA ASN A 743 -33.43 40.31 -14.94
C ASN A 743 -34.88 40.39 -14.43
N VAL A 744 -35.23 39.50 -13.51
CA VAL A 744 -36.44 39.62 -12.69
C VAL A 744 -36.11 40.53 -11.54
N ILE A 745 -36.68 41.71 -11.53
CA ILE A 745 -36.46 42.74 -10.50
C ILE A 745 -37.75 43.15 -9.82
N GLU A 746 -37.65 43.56 -8.57
CA GLU A 746 -38.71 44.27 -7.86
C GLU A 746 -38.59 45.74 -8.16
N ARG A 747 -39.66 46.36 -8.62
CA ARG A 747 -39.74 47.80 -8.93
C ARG A 747 -40.98 48.40 -8.32
N THR A 748 -40.91 49.64 -7.96
CA THR A 748 -42.05 50.45 -7.49
C THR A 748 -42.37 51.45 -8.56
N PRO A 749 -43.37 51.22 -9.46
CA PRO A 749 -43.81 52.19 -10.43
C PRO A 749 -44.52 53.38 -9.71
N SER A 750 -44.78 54.43 -10.47
CA SER A 750 -45.42 55.64 -9.98
C SER A 750 -46.77 55.40 -9.28
N SER A 751 -47.36 54.21 -9.46
CA SER A 751 -48.58 53.75 -8.78
C SER A 751 -48.34 53.29 -7.32
N GLY A 752 -47.14 53.33 -6.80
CA GLY A 752 -46.80 52.93 -5.41
C GLY A 752 -46.85 51.45 -5.11
N ARG A 753 -47.28 50.55 -5.97
CA ARG A 753 -47.32 49.10 -5.78
C ARG A 753 -46.04 48.42 -6.21
N LYS A 754 -45.44 47.65 -5.34
CA LYS A 754 -44.25 46.87 -5.67
C LYS A 754 -44.61 45.74 -6.66
N ILE A 755 -44.01 45.77 -7.83
CA ILE A 755 -44.17 44.74 -8.88
C ILE A 755 -42.83 43.97 -9.05
N ARG A 756 -42.87 42.68 -8.87
CA ARG A 756 -41.73 41.81 -9.16
C ARG A 756 -41.96 41.09 -10.49
N GLY A 757 -41.12 41.33 -11.48
CA GLY A 757 -41.25 40.70 -12.80
C GLY A 757 -40.03 40.90 -13.68
N PRO A 758 -40.00 40.24 -14.83
CA PRO A 758 -38.91 40.39 -15.80
C PRO A 758 -38.92 41.82 -16.34
N TYR A 759 -37.77 42.44 -16.41
CA TYR A 759 -37.63 43.84 -16.84
C TYR A 759 -36.28 44.09 -17.47
N CYS A 760 -36.29 44.74 -18.60
CA CYS A 760 -35.07 45.21 -19.28
C CYS A 760 -34.69 46.60 -18.81
N ARG A 761 -33.56 46.74 -18.16
CA ARG A 761 -33.06 48.04 -17.69
C ARG A 761 -32.59 48.93 -18.83
N VAL A 762 -32.11 48.37 -19.94
CA VAL A 762 -31.59 49.08 -21.09
C VAL A 762 -32.77 49.71 -21.89
N CYS A 763 -33.83 48.92 -22.14
CA CYS A 763 -35.01 49.38 -22.88
C CYS A 763 -36.08 50.03 -22.00
N VAL A 764 -35.90 49.97 -20.66
CA VAL A 764 -36.87 50.52 -19.69
C VAL A 764 -38.29 49.94 -19.81
N SER A 765 -38.40 48.70 -20.35
CA SER A 765 -39.70 48.07 -20.62
C SER A 765 -39.71 46.58 -20.24
N SER A 766 -40.89 46.03 -19.94
CA SER A 766 -41.16 44.62 -19.73
C SER A 766 -41.71 43.88 -20.95
N ASP A 767 -42.19 44.63 -21.95
CA ASP A 767 -43.04 44.10 -23.03
C ASP A 767 -42.30 43.23 -24.03
N HIS A 768 -41.02 43.47 -24.22
CA HIS A 768 -40.17 42.73 -25.14
C HIS A 768 -39.29 41.66 -24.46
N VAL A 769 -39.55 41.35 -23.19
CA VAL A 769 -38.77 40.34 -22.48
C VAL A 769 -39.38 38.96 -22.68
N VAL A 770 -38.61 38.05 -23.22
CA VAL A 770 -38.99 36.64 -23.42
C VAL A 770 -38.22 35.73 -22.45
N ARG A 771 -38.87 34.65 -22.07
CA ARG A 771 -38.30 33.61 -21.26
C ARG A 771 -37.73 32.50 -22.13
N VAL A 772 -36.47 32.17 -21.95
CA VAL A 772 -35.78 31.12 -22.70
C VAL A 772 -35.29 30.07 -21.73
N TYR A 773 -35.40 28.80 -22.09
CA TYR A 773 -34.91 27.70 -21.31
C TYR A 773 -33.44 27.39 -21.70
N VAL A 774 -32.54 27.45 -20.77
CA VAL A 774 -31.10 27.24 -20.97
C VAL A 774 -30.49 26.46 -19.81
N PRO A 775 -29.41 25.72 -20.04
CA PRO A 775 -28.65 25.13 -18.96
C PRO A 775 -28.14 26.23 -17.99
N TYR A 776 -28.21 25.97 -16.70
CA TYR A 776 -27.75 26.94 -15.71
C TYR A 776 -26.26 27.27 -15.83
N GLY A 777 -25.43 26.32 -16.25
CA GLY A 777 -24.02 26.54 -16.55
C GLY A 777 -23.82 27.57 -17.68
N ALA A 778 -24.63 27.53 -18.72
CA ALA A 778 -24.63 28.55 -19.80
C ALA A 778 -25.08 29.92 -19.29
N LYS A 779 -26.13 29.96 -18.46
CA LYS A 779 -26.57 31.20 -17.81
C LYS A 779 -25.49 31.80 -16.92
N LEU A 780 -24.78 30.98 -16.13
CA LEU A 780 -23.67 31.40 -15.30
C LEU A 780 -22.52 31.95 -16.15
N LEU A 781 -22.17 31.27 -17.26
CA LEU A 781 -21.13 31.72 -18.16
C LEU A 781 -21.49 33.11 -18.76
N CYS A 782 -22.74 33.31 -19.19
CA CYS A 782 -23.20 34.61 -19.66
C CYS A 782 -23.05 35.70 -18.59
N GLN A 783 -23.43 35.43 -17.38
CA GLN A 783 -23.31 36.37 -16.27
C GLN A 783 -21.85 36.69 -15.95
N GLU A 784 -20.95 35.70 -15.98
CA GLU A 784 -19.52 35.91 -15.77
C GLU A 784 -18.90 36.74 -16.88
N LEU A 785 -19.26 36.50 -18.15
CA LEU A 785 -18.81 37.31 -19.29
C LEU A 785 -19.30 38.74 -19.17
N PHE A 786 -20.55 38.95 -18.79
CA PHE A 786 -21.07 40.30 -18.53
C PHE A 786 -20.30 41.01 -17.41
N SER A 787 -19.94 40.29 -16.33
CA SER A 787 -19.16 40.86 -15.24
C SER A 787 -17.74 41.26 -15.68
N MET A 788 -17.22 40.62 -16.70
CA MET A 788 -15.93 40.97 -17.34
C MET A 788 -16.03 42.11 -18.35
N GLY A 789 -17.23 42.69 -18.56
CA GLY A 789 -17.45 43.75 -19.52
C GLY A 789 -17.64 43.28 -20.97
N ILE A 790 -17.85 42.00 -21.19
CA ILE A 790 -18.10 41.40 -22.50
C ILE A 790 -19.61 41.38 -22.74
N THR A 791 -20.08 42.04 -23.80
CA THR A 791 -21.49 42.05 -24.19
C THR A 791 -21.84 40.83 -25.05
N LEU A 792 -22.93 40.16 -24.74
CA LEU A 792 -23.47 39.04 -25.47
C LEU A 792 -24.80 39.46 -26.11
N ASN A 793 -24.94 39.22 -27.42
CA ASN A 793 -26.18 39.45 -28.15
C ASN A 793 -26.88 38.12 -28.39
N PHE A 794 -28.16 38.05 -28.01
CA PHE A 794 -28.99 36.86 -28.16
C PHE A 794 -30.05 37.06 -29.22
N ASP A 795 -30.01 36.25 -30.26
CA ASP A 795 -31.07 36.18 -31.24
C ASP A 795 -32.10 35.12 -30.83
N THR A 796 -33.34 35.54 -30.66
CA THR A 796 -34.45 34.67 -30.26
C THR A 796 -35.43 34.51 -31.42
N LYS A 797 -35.78 33.25 -31.70
CA LYS A 797 -36.87 32.87 -32.62
C LYS A 797 -38.06 32.37 -31.81
N LEU A 798 -39.28 32.65 -32.30
CA LEU A 798 -40.46 31.99 -31.79
C LEU A 798 -40.46 30.56 -32.34
N CYS A 799 -40.65 29.59 -31.45
CA CYS A 799 -40.88 28.20 -31.82
C CYS A 799 -42.32 27.97 -32.13
#